data_f05a297e87a67537b6a3bef7391911a2
#
_entry.id   f05a297e87a67537b6a3bef7391911a2
#
_cell.length_a   1.000
_cell.length_b   1.000
_cell.length_c   1.000
_cell.angle_alpha   90.00
_cell.angle_beta   90.00
_cell.angle_gamma   90.00
#
_symmetry.space_group_name_H-M   'P 1'
#
loop_
_entity.id
_entity.type
_entity.pdbx_description
1 polymer ?
#
loop_
_entity_poly.entity_id
_entity_poly.type
_entity_poly.pdbx_seq_one_letter_code
_entity_poly.pdbx_strand_id
1 'polypeptide(L)'
;PEPHPGHHRTTDGRVRALLDYYRACVHREAVLDHLIELGGADTPSASSGHHCLPAGTETLFSGAGEDLLVPPEANGVLRAARREGRPLRYGYPVVLLAPDPAADAADEGPGDVIDSRWRAAPLLVTDVEVVPDTEEPRVRAVSEPDVNPALLRRAGITDPEELAALRAVLRQGASEGDRPHDGVVLDLEAKVRTLLTRLDIDRVDDIVPRAIRGTLPHLYPRAGAHNVAVLFRSGPAEHAAPNDERPGTITGLLADLDPGHRDGPRPGQADGTALEALLEGEGGAGSPHTAPPGRPARGSEATREEAVLPVADGRLTEAQYAILRSAMRERLTAVAAPPGTGLADLIDAAVRTAVVADQSVLVASAEEPLLDRIVRRAGEAPGHLVLRTGHPDHRSREIRTLERLVEQPTSPPDLTPHNGSLRDDWSRVDSAWKSIDAIAHNGHSLARLAEERGEMIGHGWDPDALFTPEHGDPGYWLRRAERARGGGFVALAHRSAIRRELGVEPTPENLQRLCRVARIELDWRTALDRRRRTPMLAGLLADLEAAQACHRLSGDSCLRGVVSRRAGRGRQALLNRLETLNWHHTTGWPGFAHLLTVVPAWAVGVRAARALPPQAGLFDLVVVAGAEHCRMAEVLPLLYRAKRALVIGDPAQPAPPTLLEPAEEQRLRGAAGPTWLDRRPELGYAGYSAYEACAAATSASRNQHHWLDEHDRSHPTIAALASRHCYGGRIAVTTEPANLPTPVRTAPEDRATNGHHPAPPSRGADRGGRAVEWRHFSGDCEPVPGASGINREEAYRVAVVLQELDGALPEDAVIGVIAPFQPQWALLRRLVRRQGFGRQIRVGGVEEFRGEENGAVDVMVVSPTVATDAPARLVDRAVRSQAWATALTRTVSRLIVVGDRSFWSGTDSPLRDLCPFADTVEEESTALRNLRSALQARGAPVTQRPSFHGHQADLCVDTGRGPVLVLLDHARSGLELRRLLAHGELLTRLSGHPAVCVPAWRCLHDPPSVVNEILHGGD
;
A
#
# COMPACT_ATOMS: atom_id res chain seq x y z
N PRO A 1 -12.09 -29.25 -24.62
CA PRO A 1 -11.74 -28.64 -25.88
C PRO A 1 -10.32 -28.14 -25.74
N GLU A 2 -9.40 -28.71 -26.52
CA GLU A 2 -8.04 -28.22 -26.61
C GLU A 2 -8.08 -26.76 -27.04
N PRO A 3 -7.32 -25.85 -26.37
CA PRO A 3 -7.26 -24.48 -26.78
C PRO A 3 -6.73 -24.37 -28.20
N HIS A 4 -7.29 -23.48 -28.98
CA HIS A 4 -6.90 -23.25 -30.37
C HIS A 4 -5.38 -22.98 -30.45
N PRO A 5 -4.63 -23.65 -31.33
CA PRO A 5 -3.16 -23.50 -31.42
C PRO A 5 -2.69 -22.09 -31.78
N GLY A 6 -3.59 -21.20 -32.20
CA GLY A 6 -3.31 -19.78 -32.39
C GLY A 6 -3.21 -18.96 -31.10
N HIS A 7 -3.86 -19.38 -30.00
CA HIS A 7 -3.85 -18.65 -28.72
C HIS A 7 -2.50 -18.82 -28.02
N HIS A 8 -1.95 -20.02 -27.97
CA HIS A 8 -0.64 -20.32 -27.36
C HIS A 8 0.49 -19.53 -28.01
N ARG A 9 0.53 -19.45 -29.35
CA ARG A 9 1.57 -18.68 -30.05
C ARG A 9 1.53 -17.17 -29.76
N THR A 10 0.37 -16.60 -29.47
CA THR A 10 0.22 -15.18 -29.13
C THR A 10 0.65 -14.91 -27.68
N THR A 11 0.33 -15.77 -26.75
CA THR A 11 0.70 -15.63 -25.32
C THR A 11 2.21 -15.78 -25.14
N ASP A 12 2.83 -16.81 -25.75
CA ASP A 12 4.28 -17.00 -25.74
C ASP A 12 5.04 -15.79 -26.26
N GLY A 13 4.55 -15.21 -27.38
CA GLY A 13 5.14 -13.99 -27.95
C GLY A 13 5.04 -12.79 -27.01
N ARG A 14 3.92 -12.63 -26.30
CA ARG A 14 3.70 -11.56 -25.33
C ARG A 14 4.59 -11.72 -24.09
N VAL A 15 4.67 -12.93 -23.55
CA VAL A 15 5.55 -13.23 -22.41
C VAL A 15 7.00 -12.90 -22.76
N ARG A 16 7.47 -13.36 -23.92
CA ARG A 16 8.83 -13.11 -24.36
C ARG A 16 9.12 -11.63 -24.54
N ALA A 17 8.23 -10.89 -25.19
CA ALA A 17 8.39 -9.47 -25.41
C ALA A 17 8.43 -8.69 -24.09
N LEU A 18 7.61 -9.09 -23.11
CA LEU A 18 7.60 -8.47 -21.79
C LEU A 18 8.88 -8.74 -21.00
N LEU A 19 9.39 -9.98 -21.07
CA LEU A 19 10.67 -10.35 -20.46
C LEU A 19 11.83 -9.57 -21.09
N ASP A 20 11.91 -9.51 -22.43
CA ASP A 20 12.94 -8.78 -23.16
C ASP A 20 12.89 -7.28 -22.82
N TYR A 21 11.69 -6.70 -22.74
CA TYR A 21 11.50 -5.30 -22.35
C TYR A 21 11.98 -5.01 -20.92
N TYR A 22 11.52 -5.77 -19.93
CA TYR A 22 11.92 -5.55 -18.55
C TYR A 22 13.41 -5.83 -18.33
N ARG A 23 13.95 -6.87 -18.98
CA ARG A 23 15.37 -7.16 -18.94
C ARG A 23 16.20 -5.98 -19.46
N ALA A 24 15.78 -5.38 -20.59
CA ALA A 24 16.46 -4.21 -21.14
C ALA A 24 16.39 -2.99 -20.21
N CYS A 25 15.23 -2.73 -19.59
CA CYS A 25 15.06 -1.65 -18.62
C CYS A 25 15.90 -1.86 -17.36
N VAL A 26 15.86 -3.05 -16.76
CA VAL A 26 16.65 -3.39 -15.57
C VAL A 26 18.16 -3.28 -15.86
N HIS A 27 18.60 -3.82 -17.01
CA HIS A 27 19.99 -3.73 -17.43
C HIS A 27 20.42 -2.27 -17.58
N ARG A 28 19.63 -1.47 -18.26
CA ARG A 28 19.95 -0.06 -18.51
C ARG A 28 19.97 0.74 -17.20
N GLU A 29 19.02 0.52 -16.30
CA GLU A 29 19.03 1.18 -15.01
C GLU A 29 20.24 0.77 -14.17
N ALA A 30 20.62 -0.49 -14.22
CA ALA A 30 21.82 -0.98 -13.53
C ALA A 30 23.13 -0.38 -14.11
N VAL A 31 23.15 -0.08 -15.40
CA VAL A 31 24.27 0.66 -16.03
C VAL A 31 24.33 2.10 -15.54
N LEU A 32 23.17 2.72 -15.26
CA LEU A 32 23.07 4.08 -14.70
C LEU A 32 23.36 4.13 -13.19
N ASP A 33 23.26 3.01 -12.49
CA ASP A 33 23.52 2.93 -11.07
C ASP A 33 25.04 2.78 -10.83
N HIS A 34 25.71 3.91 -10.57
CA HIS A 34 27.15 3.99 -10.40
C HIS A 34 27.59 3.72 -8.96
N LEU A 35 26.99 2.72 -8.33
CA LEU A 35 27.42 2.23 -7.02
C LEU A 35 28.59 1.24 -7.17
N ILE A 36 29.58 1.40 -6.31
CA ILE A 36 30.76 0.54 -6.23
C ILE A 36 30.65 -0.31 -4.95
N GLU A 37 30.67 -1.62 -5.13
CA GLU A 37 30.77 -2.54 -3.99
C GLU A 37 32.21 -2.60 -3.51
N LEU A 38 32.41 -2.35 -2.21
CA LEU A 38 33.73 -2.42 -1.58
C LEU A 38 33.89 -3.84 -1.03
N GLY A 39 34.81 -4.61 -1.65
CA GLY A 39 35.14 -5.95 -1.16
C GLY A 39 35.91 -5.91 0.17
N GLY A 40 35.74 -6.94 1.01
CA GLY A 40 36.48 -7.09 2.24
C GLY A 40 38.01 -7.22 1.97
N ALA A 41 38.82 -7.00 3.01
CA ALA A 41 40.28 -6.94 2.96
C ALA A 41 40.96 -8.20 2.38
N ASP A 42 40.28 -9.33 2.29
CA ASP A 42 40.77 -10.61 1.81
C ASP A 42 40.61 -10.84 0.29
N THR A 43 40.03 -9.89 -0.45
CA THR A 43 39.89 -10.02 -1.92
C THR A 43 41.16 -9.52 -2.62
N PRO A 44 41.83 -10.35 -3.41
CA PRO A 44 43.01 -9.91 -4.16
C PRO A 44 42.66 -8.74 -5.07
N SER A 45 43.48 -7.69 -5.10
CA SER A 45 43.30 -6.48 -5.90
C SER A 45 43.06 -6.71 -7.41
N ALA A 46 43.33 -7.89 -7.92
CA ALA A 46 43.08 -8.28 -9.30
C ALA A 46 41.61 -8.59 -9.63
N SER A 47 40.74 -8.77 -8.64
CA SER A 47 39.30 -9.04 -8.80
C SER A 47 38.41 -7.84 -8.42
N SER A 48 38.97 -6.76 -7.86
CA SER A 48 38.22 -5.57 -7.49
C SER A 48 37.64 -4.87 -8.72
N GLY A 49 36.33 -4.54 -8.70
CA GLY A 49 35.65 -3.82 -9.77
C GLY A 49 36.10 -2.37 -9.94
N HIS A 50 37.06 -1.89 -9.12
CA HIS A 50 37.49 -0.49 -9.07
C HIS A 50 38.97 -0.37 -8.67
N HIS A 51 39.56 0.81 -8.97
CA HIS A 51 40.89 1.19 -8.50
C HIS A 51 40.93 2.69 -8.19
N CYS A 52 41.45 3.07 -7.02
CA CYS A 52 41.58 4.49 -6.64
C CYS A 52 42.80 5.10 -7.33
N LEU A 53 42.62 6.27 -7.92
CA LEU A 53 43.68 7.00 -8.64
C LEU A 53 44.03 8.29 -7.93
N PRO A 54 45.35 8.63 -7.81
CA PRO A 54 45.78 9.90 -7.22
C PRO A 54 45.74 11.08 -8.20
N ALA A 55 45.23 10.88 -9.43
CA ALA A 55 45.18 11.90 -10.49
C ALA A 55 44.02 11.67 -11.45
N GLY A 56 43.86 12.56 -12.40
CA GLY A 56 42.92 12.41 -13.51
C GLY A 56 41.78 13.42 -13.52
N THR A 57 41.46 14.08 -12.41
CA THR A 57 40.34 14.98 -12.32
C THR A 57 40.51 16.22 -13.22
N GLU A 58 41.73 16.78 -13.29
CA GLU A 58 42.00 17.91 -14.16
C GLU A 58 41.96 17.50 -15.64
N THR A 59 42.50 16.33 -15.98
CA THR A 59 42.61 15.85 -17.34
C THR A 59 41.27 15.39 -17.89
N LEU A 60 40.50 14.64 -17.11
CA LEU A 60 39.28 13.97 -17.60
C LEU A 60 38.02 14.84 -17.45
N PHE A 61 38.02 15.81 -16.52
CA PHE A 61 36.86 16.71 -16.29
C PHE A 61 37.01 18.08 -16.96
N SER A 62 38.19 18.45 -17.47
CA SER A 62 38.43 19.75 -18.13
C SER A 62 37.95 19.79 -19.58
N GLY A 63 37.60 18.67 -20.16
CA GLY A 63 37.25 18.59 -21.60
C GLY A 63 38.42 18.80 -22.55
N ALA A 64 39.68 18.84 -22.05
CA ALA A 64 40.87 19.14 -22.83
C ALA A 64 41.31 18.01 -23.78
N GLY A 65 40.62 16.86 -23.75
CA GLY A 65 40.92 15.71 -24.61
C GLY A 65 42.30 15.06 -24.36
N GLU A 66 42.92 15.33 -23.22
CA GLU A 66 44.19 14.74 -22.83
C GLU A 66 44.00 13.32 -22.34
N ASP A 67 44.91 12.44 -22.69
CA ASP A 67 44.90 11.03 -22.25
C ASP A 67 45.57 10.89 -20.90
N LEU A 68 44.84 10.30 -19.96
CA LEU A 68 45.36 9.99 -18.61
C LEU A 68 46.14 8.68 -18.63
N LEU A 69 47.39 8.71 -18.19
CA LEU A 69 48.19 7.54 -17.97
C LEU A 69 47.63 6.73 -16.79
N VAL A 70 47.35 5.45 -17.01
CA VAL A 70 46.79 4.57 -15.99
C VAL A 70 47.93 3.80 -15.32
N PRO A 71 48.04 3.79 -13.98
CA PRO A 71 49.09 3.08 -13.26
C PRO A 71 48.97 1.56 -13.47
N PRO A 72 50.09 0.82 -13.45
CA PRO A 72 50.09 -0.64 -13.70
C PRO A 72 49.17 -1.43 -12.79
N GLU A 73 48.92 -0.95 -11.57
CA GLU A 73 48.04 -1.56 -10.57
C GLU A 73 46.58 -1.57 -11.04
N ALA A 74 46.18 -0.59 -11.85
CA ALA A 74 44.79 -0.49 -12.38
C ALA A 74 44.58 -1.37 -13.63
N ASN A 75 45.62 -1.97 -14.21
CA ASN A 75 45.49 -2.84 -15.38
C ASN A 75 44.53 -4.02 -15.17
N GLY A 76 44.34 -4.45 -13.94
CA GLY A 76 43.32 -5.43 -13.56
C GLY A 76 41.89 -5.00 -13.93
N VAL A 77 41.54 -3.76 -13.59
CA VAL A 77 40.23 -3.17 -13.90
C VAL A 77 40.00 -3.03 -15.40
N LEU A 78 41.04 -2.55 -16.12
CA LEU A 78 40.97 -2.36 -17.59
C LEU A 78 40.75 -3.69 -18.33
N ARG A 79 41.53 -4.72 -17.96
CA ARG A 79 41.41 -6.08 -18.56
C ARG A 79 40.06 -6.71 -18.25
N ALA A 80 39.58 -6.54 -17.02
CA ALA A 80 38.29 -7.06 -16.60
C ALA A 80 37.15 -6.35 -17.33
N ALA A 81 37.18 -5.02 -17.46
CA ALA A 81 36.20 -4.25 -18.23
C ALA A 81 36.08 -4.74 -19.67
N ARG A 82 37.20 -4.92 -20.35
CA ARG A 82 37.23 -5.46 -21.72
C ARG A 82 36.69 -6.88 -21.83
N ARG A 83 37.06 -7.76 -20.89
CA ARG A 83 36.63 -9.17 -20.90
C ARG A 83 35.14 -9.31 -20.63
N GLU A 84 34.58 -8.47 -19.77
CA GLU A 84 33.21 -8.54 -19.32
C GLU A 84 32.25 -7.64 -20.12
N GLY A 85 32.77 -6.85 -21.08
CA GLY A 85 31.97 -5.91 -21.86
C GLY A 85 31.36 -4.77 -21.06
N ARG A 86 31.90 -4.50 -19.85
CA ARG A 86 31.34 -3.45 -18.97
C ARG A 86 31.88 -2.07 -19.33
N PRO A 87 31.04 -1.02 -19.29
CA PRO A 87 31.51 0.35 -19.41
C PRO A 87 32.55 0.70 -18.34
N LEU A 88 33.62 1.37 -18.75
CA LEU A 88 34.65 1.88 -17.87
C LEU A 88 34.37 3.35 -17.56
N ARG A 89 34.49 3.74 -16.30
CA ARG A 89 34.16 5.07 -15.80
C ARG A 89 35.19 5.61 -14.84
N TYR A 90 35.31 6.92 -14.84
CA TYR A 90 36.10 7.66 -13.86
C TYR A 90 35.18 8.55 -13.03
N GLY A 91 35.39 8.64 -11.73
CA GLY A 91 34.56 9.45 -10.84
C GLY A 91 35.32 10.12 -9.69
N TYR A 92 34.82 11.29 -9.27
CA TYR A 92 35.40 12.12 -8.18
C TYR A 92 34.36 13.11 -7.62
N PRO A 93 34.43 13.51 -6.34
CA PRO A 93 35.04 12.76 -5.23
C PRO A 93 34.22 11.53 -4.89
N VAL A 94 34.82 10.61 -4.18
CA VAL A 94 34.11 9.38 -3.75
C VAL A 94 33.34 9.65 -2.47
N VAL A 95 32.07 9.32 -2.48
CA VAL A 95 31.16 9.34 -1.31
C VAL A 95 31.05 7.92 -0.75
N LEU A 96 31.48 7.73 0.51
CA LEU A 96 31.26 6.49 1.23
C LEU A 96 29.84 6.47 1.82
N LEU A 97 29.14 5.39 1.58
CA LEU A 97 27.80 5.13 2.06
C LEU A 97 27.87 4.05 3.15
N ALA A 98 27.43 4.40 4.34
CA ALA A 98 27.36 3.44 5.44
C ALA A 98 26.32 2.33 5.15
N PRO A 99 26.51 1.14 5.73
CA PRO A 99 25.47 0.10 5.75
C PRO A 99 24.15 0.65 6.27
N ASP A 100 23.04 0.14 5.75
CA ASP A 100 21.71 0.54 6.20
C ASP A 100 21.44 -0.08 7.58
N PRO A 101 21.26 0.71 8.64
CA PRO A 101 21.01 0.18 9.99
C PRO A 101 19.68 -0.58 10.09
N ALA A 102 18.76 -0.36 9.17
CA ALA A 102 17.48 -1.09 9.13
C ALA A 102 17.61 -2.49 8.51
N ALA A 103 18.62 -2.71 7.66
CA ALA A 103 18.89 -4.02 7.05
C ALA A 103 19.65 -4.97 7.98
N ASP A 104 20.38 -4.43 8.96
CA ASP A 104 21.30 -5.16 9.83
C ASP A 104 20.87 -5.13 11.32
N ALA A 105 19.60 -5.23 11.64
CA ALA A 105 19.09 -5.24 13.02
C ALA A 105 19.54 -6.46 13.87
N ALA A 106 20.64 -7.09 13.52
CA ALA A 106 21.35 -8.12 14.29
C ALA A 106 22.76 -7.66 14.61
N ASP A 107 22.88 -6.96 15.73
CA ASP A 107 23.96 -7.03 16.72
C ASP A 107 25.31 -6.33 16.52
N GLU A 108 25.65 -5.69 15.40
CA GLU A 108 26.92 -4.93 15.35
C GLU A 108 26.76 -3.64 14.53
N GLY A 109 27.03 -2.51 15.19
CA GLY A 109 27.15 -1.20 14.50
C GLY A 109 28.20 -1.24 13.38
N PRO A 110 28.37 -0.16 12.61
CA PRO A 110 29.32 -0.11 11.50
C PRO A 110 30.70 -0.47 12.04
N GLY A 111 31.24 -1.57 11.53
CA GLY A 111 32.53 -2.11 11.98
C GLY A 111 33.66 -1.11 11.78
N ASP A 112 34.75 -1.24 12.57
CA ASP A 112 35.93 -0.40 12.51
C ASP A 112 36.73 -0.51 11.18
N VAL A 113 36.24 -1.35 10.24
CA VAL A 113 36.89 -1.63 8.95
C VAL A 113 35.86 -1.61 7.83
N ILE A 114 36.25 -1.14 6.63
CA ILE A 114 35.40 -1.27 5.42
C ILE A 114 35.22 -2.75 5.10
N ASP A 115 33.99 -3.22 5.13
CA ASP A 115 33.61 -4.57 4.72
C ASP A 115 32.70 -4.54 3.46
N SER A 116 32.20 -5.70 3.06
CA SER A 116 31.33 -5.86 1.88
C SER A 116 29.98 -5.15 1.98
N ARG A 117 29.58 -4.64 3.12
CA ARG A 117 28.35 -3.88 3.38
C ARG A 117 28.50 -2.40 2.99
N TRP A 118 29.72 -1.86 3.02
CA TRP A 118 30.02 -0.51 2.61
C TRP A 118 29.91 -0.36 1.09
N ARG A 119 29.34 0.75 0.65
CA ARG A 119 29.25 1.13 -0.74
C ARG A 119 29.99 2.44 -1.00
N ALA A 120 30.50 2.58 -2.18
CA ALA A 120 31.07 3.85 -2.63
C ALA A 120 30.30 4.37 -3.86
N ALA A 121 30.13 5.68 -3.94
CA ALA A 121 29.51 6.36 -5.07
C ALA A 121 30.29 7.63 -5.39
N PRO A 122 30.96 7.74 -6.55
CA PRO A 122 31.57 9.01 -6.92
C PRO A 122 30.50 10.07 -7.19
N LEU A 123 30.76 11.33 -6.79
CA LEU A 123 29.79 12.43 -6.97
C LEU A 123 29.62 12.77 -8.47
N LEU A 124 30.73 12.99 -9.16
CA LEU A 124 30.78 13.24 -10.59
C LEU A 124 31.32 12.00 -11.28
N VAL A 125 30.77 11.68 -12.44
CA VAL A 125 31.15 10.51 -13.23
C VAL A 125 31.28 10.91 -14.68
N THR A 126 32.32 10.39 -15.37
CA THR A 126 32.51 10.48 -16.81
C THR A 126 32.81 9.11 -17.40
N ASP A 127 32.29 8.83 -18.59
CA ASP A 127 32.64 7.63 -19.35
C ASP A 127 34.03 7.76 -19.90
N VAL A 128 34.84 6.71 -19.85
CA VAL A 128 36.21 6.70 -20.37
C VAL A 128 36.44 5.49 -21.28
N GLU A 129 37.24 5.70 -22.30
CA GLU A 129 37.72 4.63 -23.18
C GLU A 129 39.21 4.41 -23.04
N VAL A 130 39.65 3.20 -23.30
CA VAL A 130 41.08 2.87 -23.32
C VAL A 130 41.64 3.23 -24.71
N VAL A 131 42.67 4.08 -24.73
CA VAL A 131 43.31 4.52 -25.92
C VAL A 131 44.04 3.33 -26.56
N PRO A 132 43.77 2.99 -27.83
CA PRO A 132 44.45 1.89 -28.50
C PRO A 132 45.92 2.25 -28.84
N ASP A 133 46.72 1.25 -29.02
CA ASP A 133 48.12 1.33 -29.57
C ASP A 133 49.10 2.20 -28.78
N THR A 134 48.92 2.32 -27.47
CA THR A 134 49.86 2.97 -26.57
C THR A 134 50.73 1.93 -25.84
N GLU A 135 52.08 2.20 -25.70
CA GLU A 135 53.00 1.34 -24.97
C GLU A 135 52.59 1.21 -23.50
N GLU A 136 52.09 2.29 -22.91
CA GLU A 136 51.53 2.35 -21.58
C GLU A 136 50.00 2.58 -21.64
N PRO A 137 49.16 1.91 -20.85
CA PRO A 137 47.73 2.04 -20.91
C PRO A 137 47.31 3.44 -20.54
N ARG A 138 46.51 4.07 -21.42
CA ARG A 138 45.91 5.38 -21.25
C ARG A 138 44.42 5.31 -21.40
N VAL A 139 43.71 6.20 -20.68
CA VAL A 139 42.26 6.39 -20.81
C VAL A 139 41.94 7.82 -21.18
N ARG A 140 40.87 7.98 -21.96
CA ARG A 140 40.35 9.27 -22.43
C ARG A 140 38.88 9.40 -22.05
N ALA A 141 38.44 10.59 -21.64
CA ALA A 141 37.02 10.86 -21.41
C ALA A 141 36.29 10.90 -22.79
N VAL A 142 35.12 10.25 -22.84
CA VAL A 142 34.23 10.23 -24.01
C VAL A 142 32.89 10.90 -23.75
N SER A 143 32.63 11.31 -22.51
CA SER A 143 31.43 12.08 -22.13
C SER A 143 31.82 13.25 -21.25
N GLU A 144 30.94 14.27 -21.18
CA GLU A 144 31.04 15.30 -20.17
C GLU A 144 30.73 14.68 -18.77
N PRO A 145 31.33 15.23 -17.69
CA PRO A 145 31.02 14.79 -16.32
C PRO A 145 29.55 15.05 -15.99
N ASP A 146 28.86 14.09 -15.42
CA ASP A 146 27.50 14.24 -14.90
C ASP A 146 27.44 13.86 -13.43
N VAL A 147 26.40 14.35 -12.74
CA VAL A 147 26.14 13.96 -11.33
C VAL A 147 25.67 12.52 -11.29
N ASN A 148 26.22 11.75 -10.35
CA ASN A 148 25.88 10.35 -10.19
C ASN A 148 24.39 10.14 -9.88
N PRO A 149 23.63 9.44 -10.73
CA PRO A 149 22.20 9.21 -10.54
C PRO A 149 21.85 8.45 -9.25
N ALA A 150 22.74 7.59 -8.77
CA ALA A 150 22.53 6.88 -7.50
C ALA A 150 22.50 7.84 -6.30
N LEU A 151 23.35 8.86 -6.30
CA LEU A 151 23.35 9.89 -5.26
C LEU A 151 22.14 10.82 -5.37
N LEU A 152 21.71 11.14 -6.59
CA LEU A 152 20.48 11.91 -6.84
C LEU A 152 19.25 11.18 -6.28
N ARG A 153 19.13 9.89 -6.57
CA ARG A 153 18.04 9.05 -6.03
C ARG A 153 18.06 9.04 -4.49
N ARG A 154 19.23 8.83 -3.89
CA ARG A 154 19.40 8.81 -2.44
C ARG A 154 19.08 10.16 -1.80
N ALA A 155 19.34 11.25 -2.50
CA ALA A 155 18.95 12.59 -2.09
C ALA A 155 17.47 12.92 -2.34
N GLY A 156 16.67 11.96 -2.89
CA GLY A 156 15.27 12.18 -3.22
C GLY A 156 15.02 13.13 -4.38
N ILE A 157 16.03 13.37 -5.22
CA ILE A 157 15.96 14.26 -6.37
C ILE A 157 15.55 13.41 -7.60
N THR A 158 14.26 13.42 -7.90
CA THR A 158 13.67 12.68 -9.02
C THR A 158 13.00 13.58 -10.05
N ASP A 159 12.80 14.85 -9.70
CA ASP A 159 12.14 15.83 -10.56
C ASP A 159 13.07 16.27 -11.73
N PRO A 160 12.58 16.25 -12.99
CA PRO A 160 13.38 16.62 -14.16
C PRO A 160 13.91 18.07 -14.13
N GLU A 161 13.15 19.03 -13.58
CA GLU A 161 13.58 20.43 -13.51
C GLU A 161 14.70 20.59 -12.46
N GLU A 162 14.62 19.86 -11.37
CA GLU A 162 15.63 19.85 -10.30
C GLU A 162 16.94 19.18 -10.80
N LEU A 163 16.83 18.09 -11.55
CA LEU A 163 17.96 17.46 -12.25
C LEU A 163 18.63 18.41 -13.25
N ALA A 164 17.83 19.09 -14.07
CA ALA A 164 18.34 20.06 -15.02
C ALA A 164 19.07 21.23 -14.32
N ALA A 165 18.56 21.69 -13.18
CA ALA A 165 19.20 22.74 -12.40
C ALA A 165 20.54 22.28 -11.79
N LEU A 166 20.64 21.04 -11.31
CA LEU A 166 21.90 20.47 -10.81
C LEU A 166 22.93 20.33 -11.95
N ARG A 167 22.51 19.85 -13.11
CA ARG A 167 23.37 19.78 -14.30
C ARG A 167 23.80 21.16 -14.78
N ALA A 168 22.95 22.20 -14.61
CA ALA A 168 23.31 23.57 -14.93
C ALA A 168 24.46 24.11 -14.05
N VAL A 169 24.58 23.65 -12.78
CA VAL A 169 25.72 24.00 -11.92
C VAL A 169 27.04 23.53 -12.55
N LEU A 170 27.06 22.34 -13.17
CA LEU A 170 28.26 21.82 -13.84
C LEU A 170 28.63 22.64 -15.08
N ARG A 171 27.63 23.14 -15.80
CA ARG A 171 27.83 23.90 -17.07
C ARG A 171 28.12 25.39 -16.81
N GLN A 172 27.76 25.94 -15.67
CA GLN A 172 28.06 27.33 -15.34
C GLN A 172 29.57 27.54 -15.20
N GLY A 173 30.16 28.42 -16.01
CA GLY A 173 31.58 28.72 -15.97
C GLY A 173 32.40 28.30 -17.19
N ALA A 174 31.90 27.50 -18.06
CA ALA A 174 32.53 27.16 -19.37
C ALA A 174 32.23 28.23 -20.43
N SER A 175 32.68 29.46 -20.22
CA SER A 175 32.77 30.41 -21.34
C SER A 175 34.07 30.15 -22.09
N GLU A 176 33.94 29.87 -23.39
CA GLU A 176 35.02 29.66 -24.35
C GLU A 176 36.01 30.82 -24.27
N GLY A 177 37.28 30.48 -24.15
CA GLY A 177 38.40 31.37 -24.38
C GLY A 177 39.24 31.69 -23.14
N ASP A 178 40.48 31.16 -23.16
CA ASP A 178 41.63 31.67 -22.40
C ASP A 178 41.56 31.77 -20.88
N ARG A 179 41.23 30.66 -20.21
CA ARG A 179 41.48 30.56 -18.76
C ARG A 179 42.72 29.74 -18.48
N PRO A 180 43.68 30.22 -17.66
CA PRO A 180 44.80 29.40 -17.26
C PRO A 180 44.30 28.15 -16.48
N HIS A 181 45.05 27.05 -16.58
CA HIS A 181 44.73 25.73 -15.89
C HIS A 181 44.27 25.87 -14.44
N ASP A 182 44.76 26.86 -13.73
CA ASP A 182 44.39 27.21 -12.35
C ASP A 182 42.91 27.61 -12.15
N GLY A 183 42.32 28.26 -13.13
CA GLY A 183 40.92 28.71 -13.09
C GLY A 183 39.92 27.55 -13.17
N VAL A 184 40.26 26.52 -13.97
CA VAL A 184 39.38 25.35 -14.14
C VAL A 184 39.28 24.52 -12.85
N VAL A 185 40.39 24.35 -12.16
CA VAL A 185 40.45 23.57 -10.91
C VAL A 185 39.71 24.24 -9.75
N LEU A 186 39.87 25.56 -9.60
CA LEU A 186 39.14 26.32 -8.59
C LEU A 186 37.63 26.32 -8.86
N ASP A 187 37.22 26.38 -10.13
CA ASP A 187 35.82 26.29 -10.55
C ASP A 187 35.24 24.87 -10.23
N LEU A 188 35.98 23.81 -10.48
CA LEU A 188 35.55 22.44 -10.15
C LEU A 188 35.38 22.23 -8.65
N GLU A 189 36.29 22.77 -7.82
CA GLU A 189 36.17 22.70 -6.36
C GLU A 189 34.89 23.40 -5.89
N ALA A 190 34.59 24.60 -6.39
CA ALA A 190 33.38 25.33 -6.04
C ALA A 190 32.10 24.60 -6.45
N LYS A 191 32.08 23.99 -7.64
CA LYS A 191 30.98 23.16 -8.14
C LYS A 191 30.75 21.93 -7.28
N VAL A 192 31.82 21.19 -6.98
CA VAL A 192 31.76 20.00 -6.11
C VAL A 192 31.22 20.37 -4.73
N ARG A 193 31.70 21.45 -4.13
CA ARG A 193 31.21 21.95 -2.83
C ARG A 193 29.72 22.28 -2.87
N THR A 194 29.28 22.94 -3.95
CA THR A 194 27.88 23.29 -4.16
C THR A 194 27.01 22.03 -4.28
N LEU A 195 27.44 21.05 -5.07
CA LEU A 195 26.70 19.79 -5.25
C LEU A 195 26.63 18.98 -3.94
N LEU A 196 27.75 18.84 -3.21
CA LEU A 196 27.75 18.14 -1.92
C LEU A 196 26.75 18.78 -0.93
N THR A 197 26.72 20.10 -0.90
CA THR A 197 25.79 20.83 -0.05
C THR A 197 24.33 20.60 -0.47
N ARG A 198 24.07 20.59 -1.78
CA ARG A 198 22.72 20.34 -2.33
C ARG A 198 22.22 18.94 -2.11
N LEU A 199 23.12 17.95 -2.19
CA LEU A 199 22.81 16.54 -1.99
C LEU A 199 22.76 16.15 -0.50
N ASP A 200 22.94 17.11 0.41
CA ASP A 200 23.05 16.90 1.88
C ASP A 200 24.12 15.85 2.25
N ILE A 201 25.22 15.84 1.51
CA ILE A 201 26.37 14.98 1.77
C ILE A 201 27.32 15.67 2.74
N ASP A 202 27.50 15.07 3.90
CA ASP A 202 28.45 15.58 4.89
C ASP A 202 29.89 15.40 4.37
N ARG A 203 30.67 16.49 4.38
CA ARG A 203 32.07 16.43 3.98
C ARG A 203 32.89 15.84 5.10
N VAL A 204 33.60 14.76 4.77
CA VAL A 204 34.53 14.10 5.72
C VAL A 204 35.93 14.65 5.56
N ASP A 205 36.36 14.82 4.30
CA ASP A 205 37.68 15.33 3.94
C ASP A 205 37.58 16.73 3.32
N ASP A 206 38.70 17.48 3.39
CA ASP A 206 38.83 18.64 2.51
C ASP A 206 38.92 18.19 1.05
N ILE A 207 37.96 18.63 0.25
CA ILE A 207 37.87 18.28 -1.16
C ILE A 207 38.77 19.23 -1.95
N VAL A 208 39.96 18.77 -2.28
CA VAL A 208 40.96 19.51 -3.01
C VAL A 208 41.33 18.75 -4.30
N PRO A 209 40.84 19.14 -5.49
CA PRO A 209 41.09 18.41 -6.74
C PRO A 209 42.56 18.21 -7.12
N ARG A 210 43.44 19.10 -6.67
CA ARG A 210 44.89 19.01 -6.88
C ARG A 210 45.63 18.05 -5.95
N ALA A 211 45.02 17.67 -4.83
CA ALA A 211 45.64 16.84 -3.79
C ALA A 211 44.79 15.59 -3.53
N ILE A 212 44.48 14.85 -4.58
CA ILE A 212 43.66 13.63 -4.49
C ILE A 212 44.44 12.52 -3.77
N ARG A 213 43.76 11.79 -2.88
CA ARG A 213 44.35 10.61 -2.22
C ARG A 213 44.15 9.37 -3.11
N GLY A 214 45.16 8.56 -3.23
CA GLY A 214 45.14 7.32 -4.02
C GLY A 214 44.46 6.13 -3.36
N THR A 215 43.94 6.30 -2.14
CA THR A 215 43.31 5.21 -1.36
C THR A 215 42.16 5.72 -0.50
N LEU A 216 41.15 4.86 -0.33
CA LEU A 216 40.07 5.07 0.64
C LEU A 216 40.55 4.71 2.07
N PRO A 217 40.02 5.33 3.15
CA PRO A 217 40.34 4.96 4.50
C PRO A 217 39.77 3.57 4.83
N HIS A 218 40.63 2.58 5.06
CA HIS A 218 40.21 1.21 5.41
C HIS A 218 39.83 1.06 6.89
N LEU A 219 40.44 1.84 7.78
CA LEU A 219 40.20 1.81 9.22
C LEU A 219 39.36 2.99 9.64
N TYR A 220 38.38 2.75 10.49
CA TYR A 220 37.42 3.73 10.99
C TYR A 220 36.74 4.53 9.86
N PRO A 221 36.08 3.86 8.92
CA PRO A 221 35.44 4.52 7.81
C PRO A 221 34.34 5.44 8.29
N ARG A 222 34.23 6.61 7.65
CA ARG A 222 33.16 7.58 7.91
C ARG A 222 32.36 7.76 6.64
N ALA A 223 31.01 7.72 6.79
CA ALA A 223 30.13 8.06 5.70
C ALA A 223 30.28 9.54 5.31
N GLY A 224 30.31 9.82 4.00
CA GLY A 224 30.48 11.14 3.46
C GLY A 224 31.52 11.22 2.34
N ALA A 225 31.83 12.44 1.86
CA ALA A 225 32.71 12.65 0.73
C ALA A 225 34.20 12.59 1.14
N HIS A 226 34.97 11.81 0.38
CA HIS A 226 36.41 11.66 0.51
C HIS A 226 37.11 12.21 -0.70
N ASN A 227 38.25 12.88 -0.50
CA ASN A 227 39.09 13.43 -1.57
C ASN A 227 39.85 12.32 -2.32
N VAL A 228 39.09 11.45 -2.96
CA VAL A 228 39.55 10.28 -3.69
C VAL A 228 38.90 10.22 -5.06
N ALA A 229 39.67 9.87 -6.09
CA ALA A 229 39.14 9.56 -7.40
C ALA A 229 39.19 8.06 -7.67
N VAL A 230 38.31 7.56 -8.51
CA VAL A 230 38.17 6.12 -8.77
C VAL A 230 37.94 5.83 -10.23
N LEU A 231 38.69 4.85 -10.75
CA LEU A 231 38.43 4.19 -12.02
C LEU A 231 37.65 2.91 -11.73
N PHE A 232 36.49 2.72 -12.34
CA PHE A 232 35.59 1.60 -11.99
C PHE A 232 34.81 1.11 -13.22
N ARG A 233 34.32 -0.11 -13.10
CA ARG A 233 33.38 -0.72 -14.04
C ARG A 233 31.96 -0.54 -13.52
N SER A 234 31.03 -0.14 -14.38
CA SER A 234 29.63 0.01 -14.00
C SER A 234 28.71 -1.00 -14.72
N GLY A 235 27.57 -1.25 -14.12
CA GLY A 235 26.57 -2.16 -14.66
C GLY A 235 26.88 -3.65 -14.46
N PRO A 236 25.93 -4.52 -14.77
CA PRO A 236 26.08 -5.97 -14.72
C PRO A 236 27.05 -6.46 -15.82
N ALA A 237 27.72 -7.58 -15.61
CA ALA A 237 28.52 -8.22 -16.64
C ALA A 237 27.61 -8.77 -17.75
N GLU A 238 27.98 -8.58 -19.00
CA GLU A 238 27.29 -9.21 -20.15
C GLU A 238 27.34 -10.74 -20.05
N HIS A 239 28.45 -11.27 -19.50
CA HIS A 239 28.65 -12.70 -19.26
C HIS A 239 29.01 -12.89 -17.77
N ALA A 240 27.99 -12.87 -16.92
CA ALA A 240 28.17 -13.11 -15.49
C ALA A 240 28.64 -14.54 -15.24
N ALA A 241 29.60 -14.72 -14.36
CA ALA A 241 29.93 -16.05 -13.88
C ALA A 241 28.73 -16.60 -13.07
N PRO A 242 28.48 -17.92 -13.09
CA PRO A 242 27.35 -18.51 -12.35
C PRO A 242 27.29 -18.13 -10.85
N ASN A 243 28.42 -17.77 -10.27
CA ASN A 243 28.53 -17.32 -8.87
C ASN A 243 28.06 -15.87 -8.64
N ASP A 244 27.91 -15.07 -9.70
CA ASP A 244 27.45 -13.67 -9.61
C ASP A 244 25.91 -13.55 -9.65
N GLU A 245 25.22 -14.62 -10.04
CA GLU A 245 23.76 -14.71 -10.12
C GLU A 245 23.11 -15.04 -8.78
N ARG A 246 23.51 -14.34 -7.72
CA ARG A 246 22.94 -14.59 -6.38
C ARG A 246 21.50 -14.08 -6.27
N PRO A 247 20.67 -14.75 -5.46
CA PRO A 247 19.35 -14.22 -5.10
C PRO A 247 19.46 -12.80 -4.50
N GLY A 248 18.55 -11.91 -4.89
CA GLY A 248 18.51 -10.53 -4.42
C GLY A 248 19.43 -9.56 -5.18
N THR A 249 20.33 -10.05 -6.06
CA THR A 249 21.17 -9.20 -6.89
C THR A 249 20.49 -8.81 -8.21
N ILE A 250 20.95 -7.72 -8.82
CA ILE A 250 20.47 -7.30 -10.15
C ILE A 250 20.82 -8.35 -11.20
N THR A 251 22.01 -8.94 -11.14
CA THR A 251 22.43 -10.02 -12.04
C THR A 251 21.52 -11.24 -11.92
N GLY A 252 21.12 -11.60 -10.68
CA GLY A 252 20.14 -12.65 -10.44
C GLY A 252 18.77 -12.34 -11.03
N LEU A 253 18.29 -11.11 -10.91
CA LEU A 253 17.04 -10.67 -11.52
C LEU A 253 17.10 -10.69 -13.04
N LEU A 254 18.22 -10.23 -13.64
CA LEU A 254 18.43 -10.29 -15.11
C LEU A 254 18.39 -11.73 -15.63
N ALA A 255 18.98 -12.69 -14.89
CA ALA A 255 18.92 -14.10 -15.23
C ALA A 255 17.49 -14.68 -15.09
N ASP A 256 16.71 -14.21 -14.11
CA ASP A 256 15.29 -14.57 -13.95
C ASP A 256 14.37 -13.92 -15.02
N LEU A 257 14.83 -12.88 -15.71
CA LEU A 257 14.12 -12.24 -16.82
C LEU A 257 14.63 -12.71 -18.20
N ASP A 258 15.67 -13.55 -18.27
CA ASP A 258 16.25 -13.99 -19.52
C ASP A 258 15.64 -15.33 -20.00
N PRO A 259 14.81 -15.33 -21.04
CA PRO A 259 14.22 -16.55 -21.60
C PRO A 259 15.25 -17.48 -22.27
N GLY A 260 16.45 -16.96 -22.61
CA GLY A 260 17.57 -17.73 -23.15
C GLY A 260 18.49 -18.32 -22.08
N HIS A 261 18.33 -17.91 -20.84
CA HIS A 261 19.13 -18.42 -19.74
C HIS A 261 18.81 -19.90 -19.44
N ARG A 262 19.85 -20.68 -19.07
CA ARG A 262 19.71 -22.12 -18.73
C ARG A 262 18.60 -22.33 -17.67
N ASP A 263 18.58 -21.51 -16.63
CA ASP A 263 17.65 -21.52 -15.52
C ASP A 263 16.70 -20.30 -15.55
N GLY A 264 16.37 -19.80 -16.72
CA GLY A 264 15.43 -18.71 -16.92
C GLY A 264 13.99 -19.19 -17.18
N PRO A 265 13.03 -18.26 -17.22
CA PRO A 265 11.65 -18.57 -17.52
C PRO A 265 11.51 -19.02 -18.99
N ARG A 266 10.69 -20.03 -19.22
CA ARG A 266 10.39 -20.52 -20.56
C ARG A 266 9.00 -20.02 -20.98
N PRO A 267 8.89 -19.11 -21.96
CA PRO A 267 7.61 -18.54 -22.36
C PRO A 267 6.55 -19.61 -22.66
N GLY A 268 6.88 -20.69 -23.37
CA GLY A 268 5.97 -21.79 -23.68
C GLY A 268 5.50 -22.63 -22.50
N GLN A 269 5.89 -22.31 -21.28
CA GLN A 269 5.45 -22.95 -20.05
C GLN A 269 4.66 -21.98 -19.15
N ALA A 270 4.38 -20.77 -19.60
CA ALA A 270 3.65 -19.78 -18.80
C ALA A 270 2.13 -20.07 -18.70
N ASP A 271 1.62 -21.00 -19.50
CA ASP A 271 0.21 -21.38 -19.47
C ASP A 271 -0.18 -21.95 -18.11
N GLY A 272 -1.35 -21.53 -17.62
CA GLY A 272 -1.86 -21.95 -16.31
C GLY A 272 -1.22 -21.23 -15.12
N THR A 273 -0.30 -20.28 -15.35
CA THR A 273 0.32 -19.48 -14.30
C THR A 273 -0.43 -18.16 -14.06
N ALA A 274 -0.14 -17.50 -12.94
CA ALA A 274 -0.64 -16.16 -12.67
C ALA A 274 -0.13 -15.12 -13.68
N LEU A 275 1.02 -15.33 -14.30
CA LEU A 275 1.56 -14.48 -15.36
C LEU A 275 0.66 -14.48 -16.60
N GLU A 276 0.11 -15.60 -17.00
CA GLU A 276 -0.86 -15.67 -18.11
C GLU A 276 -2.07 -14.78 -17.81
N ALA A 277 -2.63 -14.83 -16.59
CA ALA A 277 -3.77 -14.01 -16.20
C ALA A 277 -3.48 -12.49 -16.24
N LEU A 278 -2.24 -12.07 -15.94
CA LEU A 278 -1.81 -10.68 -16.11
C LEU A 278 -1.91 -10.24 -17.58
N LEU A 279 -1.59 -11.13 -18.53
CA LEU A 279 -1.58 -10.85 -19.96
C LEU A 279 -2.96 -10.96 -20.63
N GLU A 280 -3.85 -11.82 -20.11
CA GLU A 280 -5.23 -12.00 -20.58
C GLU A 280 -6.15 -10.83 -20.25
N GLY A 281 -5.79 -9.94 -19.33
CA GLY A 281 -6.55 -8.76 -18.90
C GLY A 281 -6.77 -7.70 -19.99
N GLU A 282 -6.58 -8.02 -21.28
CA GLU A 282 -7.03 -7.20 -22.39
C GLU A 282 -8.56 -7.28 -22.51
N GLY A 283 -9.25 -6.41 -21.78
CA GLY A 283 -10.64 -6.07 -22.06
C GLY A 283 -10.72 -5.43 -23.42
N GLY A 284 -10.92 -6.22 -24.45
CA GLY A 284 -11.34 -5.72 -25.75
C GLY A 284 -12.61 -4.90 -25.55
N ALA A 285 -12.54 -3.60 -25.74
CA ALA A 285 -13.69 -2.78 -26.08
C ALA A 285 -14.18 -3.28 -27.44
N GLY A 286 -15.07 -4.26 -27.44
CA GLY A 286 -15.71 -4.74 -28.67
C GLY A 286 -15.75 -6.26 -28.76
N SER A 287 -16.55 -6.89 -27.97
CA SER A 287 -17.54 -7.93 -28.32
C SER A 287 -18.11 -8.52 -27.05
N PRO A 288 -19.40 -8.40 -26.80
CA PRO A 288 -20.06 -9.29 -25.89
C PRO A 288 -20.12 -10.66 -26.57
N HIS A 289 -19.12 -11.49 -26.46
CA HIS A 289 -19.30 -12.90 -26.61
C HIS A 289 -20.11 -13.37 -25.42
N THR A 290 -21.43 -13.20 -25.53
CA THR A 290 -22.40 -14.10 -24.97
C THR A 290 -22.05 -15.48 -25.47
N ALA A 291 -21.16 -16.17 -24.78
CA ALA A 291 -21.18 -17.62 -24.82
C ALA A 291 -22.58 -17.99 -24.30
N PRO A 292 -23.41 -18.67 -25.08
CA PRO A 292 -24.65 -19.21 -24.56
C PRO A 292 -24.29 -20.09 -23.37
N PRO A 293 -25.12 -20.17 -22.31
CA PRO A 293 -24.90 -21.06 -21.19
C PRO A 293 -24.74 -22.46 -21.76
N GLY A 294 -23.50 -22.89 -21.92
CA GLY A 294 -23.16 -24.17 -22.42
C GLY A 294 -23.74 -25.19 -21.46
N ARG A 295 -24.56 -26.08 -21.98
CA ARG A 295 -25.03 -27.29 -21.29
C ARG A 295 -23.83 -27.86 -20.51
N PRO A 296 -23.99 -28.23 -19.23
CA PRO A 296 -22.93 -28.87 -18.48
C PRO A 296 -22.50 -30.13 -19.22
N ALA A 297 -21.21 -30.19 -19.52
CA ALA A 297 -20.62 -31.41 -20.07
C ALA A 297 -20.94 -32.56 -19.10
N ARG A 298 -21.67 -33.55 -19.55
CA ARG A 298 -21.87 -34.75 -18.79
C ARG A 298 -20.55 -35.47 -18.64
N GLY A 299 -20.01 -35.51 -17.43
CA GLY A 299 -18.89 -36.35 -17.03
C GLY A 299 -17.83 -35.60 -16.22
N SER A 300 -17.88 -35.79 -14.93
CA SER A 300 -16.80 -35.82 -13.93
C SER A 300 -16.20 -34.57 -13.29
N GLU A 301 -16.51 -33.35 -13.64
CA GLU A 301 -15.93 -32.20 -12.91
C GLU A 301 -16.94 -31.21 -12.26
N ALA A 302 -18.23 -31.45 -12.43
CA ALA A 302 -19.28 -30.55 -11.92
C ALA A 302 -19.72 -30.83 -10.47
N THR A 303 -18.98 -31.58 -9.68
CA THR A 303 -19.38 -31.98 -8.32
C THR A 303 -18.37 -31.66 -7.24
N ARG A 304 -17.59 -30.57 -7.37
CA ARG A 304 -16.87 -29.96 -6.22
C ARG A 304 -16.75 -28.45 -6.41
N GLU A 305 -17.81 -27.73 -6.17
CA GLU A 305 -17.69 -26.41 -5.53
C GLU A 305 -17.13 -26.66 -4.12
N GLU A 306 -15.85 -27.00 -4.03
CA GLU A 306 -15.18 -27.08 -2.74
C GLU A 306 -15.22 -25.66 -2.17
N ALA A 307 -16.06 -25.48 -1.15
CA ALA A 307 -16.12 -24.23 -0.43
C ALA A 307 -14.72 -23.93 0.10
N VAL A 308 -14.21 -22.74 -0.19
CA VAL A 308 -12.98 -22.25 0.45
C VAL A 308 -13.25 -22.18 1.95
N LEU A 309 -12.52 -22.95 2.74
CA LEU A 309 -12.60 -22.95 4.19
C LEU A 309 -11.51 -22.04 4.73
N PRO A 310 -11.81 -20.79 5.10
CA PRO A 310 -10.82 -19.87 5.60
C PRO A 310 -10.31 -20.33 6.95
N VAL A 311 -9.01 -20.18 7.18
CA VAL A 311 -8.39 -20.47 8.48
C VAL A 311 -7.56 -19.26 8.89
N ALA A 312 -7.84 -18.71 10.07
CA ALA A 312 -7.14 -17.55 10.61
C ALA A 312 -6.97 -17.68 12.12
N ASP A 313 -5.97 -17.01 12.64
CA ASP A 313 -5.71 -16.90 14.07
C ASP A 313 -6.72 -15.97 14.75
N GLY A 314 -7.03 -14.86 14.08
CA GLY A 314 -7.97 -13.85 14.53
C GLY A 314 -9.38 -13.97 13.92
N ARG A 315 -10.20 -12.96 14.21
CA ARG A 315 -11.50 -12.77 13.57
C ARG A 315 -11.30 -12.25 12.15
N LEU A 316 -11.80 -12.97 11.15
CA LEU A 316 -11.82 -12.50 9.78
C LEU A 316 -12.97 -11.51 9.57
N THR A 317 -12.66 -10.41 8.89
CA THR A 317 -13.68 -9.53 8.33
C THR A 317 -14.29 -10.15 7.09
N GLU A 318 -15.47 -9.68 6.69
CA GLU A 318 -16.13 -10.16 5.47
C GLU A 318 -15.31 -9.80 4.22
N ALA A 319 -14.64 -8.63 4.22
CA ALA A 319 -13.74 -8.21 3.18
C ALA A 319 -12.54 -9.17 3.05
N GLN A 320 -11.89 -9.50 4.16
CA GLN A 320 -10.79 -10.47 4.17
C GLN A 320 -11.24 -11.85 3.66
N TYR A 321 -12.43 -12.29 4.05
CA TYR A 321 -12.98 -13.56 3.55
C TYR A 321 -13.23 -13.51 2.04
N ALA A 322 -13.82 -12.45 1.51
CA ALA A 322 -14.05 -12.27 0.08
C ALA A 322 -12.73 -12.29 -0.71
N ILE A 323 -11.69 -11.67 -0.16
CA ILE A 323 -10.33 -11.66 -0.72
C ILE A 323 -9.75 -13.07 -0.72
N LEU A 324 -9.80 -13.79 0.40
CA LEU A 324 -9.30 -15.17 0.49
C LEU A 324 -10.01 -16.08 -0.50
N ARG A 325 -11.33 -15.95 -0.61
CA ARG A 325 -12.12 -16.71 -1.59
C ARG A 325 -11.69 -16.42 -3.02
N SER A 326 -11.43 -15.16 -3.37
CA SER A 326 -10.93 -14.78 -4.69
C SER A 326 -9.52 -15.33 -4.92
N ALA A 327 -8.59 -15.14 -3.99
CA ALA A 327 -7.21 -15.62 -4.08
C ALA A 327 -7.09 -17.14 -4.24
N MET A 328 -8.01 -17.89 -3.64
CA MET A 328 -8.01 -19.34 -3.72
C MET A 328 -8.71 -19.90 -4.99
N ARG A 329 -9.40 -19.05 -5.75
CA ARG A 329 -10.15 -19.45 -6.96
C ARG A 329 -9.64 -18.80 -8.24
N GLU A 330 -9.33 -17.51 -8.18
CA GLU A 330 -8.92 -16.75 -9.34
C GLU A 330 -7.40 -16.88 -9.57
N ARG A 331 -6.97 -16.80 -10.82
CA ARG A 331 -5.54 -16.83 -11.15
C ARG A 331 -4.80 -15.59 -10.68
N LEU A 332 -5.48 -14.43 -10.70
CA LEU A 332 -4.93 -13.16 -10.24
C LEU A 332 -5.98 -12.41 -9.43
N THR A 333 -5.62 -12.03 -8.22
CA THR A 333 -6.43 -11.20 -7.31
C THR A 333 -5.59 -10.00 -6.88
N ALA A 334 -6.06 -8.79 -7.17
CA ALA A 334 -5.44 -7.56 -6.69
C ALA A 334 -6.28 -6.95 -5.56
N VAL A 335 -5.60 -6.48 -4.52
CA VAL A 335 -6.22 -5.96 -3.29
C VAL A 335 -5.63 -4.61 -2.92
N ALA A 336 -6.49 -3.62 -2.77
CA ALA A 336 -6.13 -2.36 -2.15
C ALA A 336 -6.05 -2.53 -0.62
N ALA A 337 -4.89 -2.28 -0.05
CA ALA A 337 -4.64 -2.38 1.38
C ALA A 337 -4.05 -1.07 1.91
N PRO A 338 -4.88 -0.10 2.28
CA PRO A 338 -4.41 1.07 3.00
C PRO A 338 -3.67 0.69 4.29
N PRO A 339 -2.66 1.47 4.71
CA PRO A 339 -1.91 1.18 5.93
C PRO A 339 -2.81 1.10 7.17
N GLY A 340 -2.57 0.13 8.03
CA GLY A 340 -3.36 -0.09 9.25
C GLY A 340 -4.71 -0.76 9.01
N THR A 341 -4.88 -1.48 7.88
CA THR A 341 -6.13 -2.22 7.59
C THR A 341 -5.99 -3.73 7.73
N GLY A 342 -4.99 -4.21 8.49
CA GLY A 342 -4.84 -5.64 8.80
C GLY A 342 -4.20 -6.46 7.67
N LEU A 343 -3.23 -5.88 6.93
CA LEU A 343 -2.47 -6.57 5.87
C LEU A 343 -1.82 -7.87 6.38
N ALA A 344 -1.13 -7.81 7.53
CA ALA A 344 -0.45 -8.98 8.09
C ALA A 344 -1.44 -10.10 8.48
N ASP A 345 -2.62 -9.74 8.96
CA ASP A 345 -3.69 -10.70 9.30
C ASP A 345 -4.22 -11.41 8.05
N LEU A 346 -4.41 -10.66 6.96
CA LEU A 346 -4.82 -11.25 5.67
C LEU A 346 -3.78 -12.23 5.14
N ILE A 347 -2.50 -11.88 5.20
CA ILE A 347 -1.41 -12.75 4.71
C ILE A 347 -1.32 -14.02 5.56
N ASP A 348 -1.37 -13.91 6.88
CA ASP A 348 -1.39 -15.07 7.78
C ASP A 348 -2.58 -15.98 7.48
N ALA A 349 -3.77 -15.42 7.31
CA ALA A 349 -4.97 -16.16 6.94
C ALA A 349 -4.86 -16.83 5.57
N ALA A 350 -4.23 -16.18 4.58
CA ALA A 350 -4.00 -16.75 3.25
C ALA A 350 -3.06 -17.96 3.33
N VAL A 351 -1.97 -17.85 4.10
CA VAL A 351 -1.03 -18.95 4.33
C VAL A 351 -1.71 -20.14 5.02
N ARG A 352 -2.42 -19.89 6.14
CA ARG A 352 -3.12 -20.96 6.89
C ARG A 352 -4.19 -21.64 6.04
N THR A 353 -4.97 -20.84 5.30
CA THR A 353 -6.01 -21.35 4.41
C THR A 353 -5.43 -22.23 3.30
N ALA A 354 -4.34 -21.78 2.64
CA ALA A 354 -3.67 -22.55 1.61
C ALA A 354 -3.09 -23.87 2.16
N VAL A 355 -2.44 -23.83 3.33
CA VAL A 355 -1.86 -25.03 3.96
C VAL A 355 -2.94 -26.06 4.33
N VAL A 356 -4.07 -25.62 4.89
CA VAL A 356 -5.20 -26.50 5.22
C VAL A 356 -5.87 -27.07 3.97
N ALA A 357 -5.88 -26.30 2.87
CA ALA A 357 -6.36 -26.76 1.56
C ALA A 357 -5.36 -27.66 0.83
N ASP A 358 -4.29 -28.11 1.46
CA ASP A 358 -3.20 -28.93 0.91
C ASP A 358 -2.44 -28.27 -0.25
N GLN A 359 -2.35 -26.93 -0.25
CA GLN A 359 -1.69 -26.13 -1.27
C GLN A 359 -0.36 -25.54 -0.78
N SER A 360 0.53 -25.27 -1.72
CA SER A 360 1.79 -24.59 -1.48
C SER A 360 1.63 -23.07 -1.65
N VAL A 361 2.28 -22.30 -0.78
CA VAL A 361 2.20 -20.83 -0.78
C VAL A 361 3.57 -20.17 -0.66
N LEU A 362 3.80 -19.15 -1.47
CA LEU A 362 4.98 -18.31 -1.42
C LEU A 362 4.55 -16.90 -1.02
N VAL A 363 5.14 -16.35 0.05
CA VAL A 363 4.96 -14.95 0.45
C VAL A 363 6.19 -14.17 -0.03
N ALA A 364 5.96 -13.07 -0.72
CA ALA A 364 7.02 -12.20 -1.21
C ALA A 364 6.72 -10.74 -0.87
N SER A 365 7.74 -9.98 -0.49
CA SER A 365 7.64 -8.53 -0.25
C SER A 365 8.98 -7.86 -0.55
N ALA A 366 8.93 -6.56 -0.87
CA ALA A 366 10.10 -5.70 -0.88
C ALA A 366 10.48 -5.24 0.54
N GLU A 367 9.56 -5.35 1.49
CA GLU A 367 9.74 -4.94 2.89
C GLU A 367 10.22 -6.12 3.74
N GLU A 368 11.50 -6.16 4.06
CA GLU A 368 12.11 -7.19 4.91
C GLU A 368 11.45 -7.26 6.30
N PRO A 369 11.13 -6.13 7.00
CA PRO A 369 10.47 -6.18 8.31
C PRO A 369 9.07 -6.80 8.27
N LEU A 370 8.31 -6.57 7.20
CA LEU A 370 6.99 -7.19 7.01
C LEU A 370 7.14 -8.71 6.89
N LEU A 371 8.10 -9.18 6.09
CA LEU A 371 8.38 -10.61 5.97
C LEU A 371 8.81 -11.22 7.30
N ASP A 372 9.66 -10.53 8.07
CA ASP A 372 10.11 -10.99 9.39
C ASP A 372 8.94 -11.09 10.39
N ARG A 373 8.00 -10.15 10.34
CA ARG A 373 6.78 -10.19 11.15
C ARG A 373 5.91 -11.40 10.79
N ILE A 374 5.68 -11.62 9.50
CA ILE A 374 4.87 -12.73 8.99
C ILE A 374 5.51 -14.07 9.41
N VAL A 375 6.83 -14.22 9.21
CA VAL A 375 7.55 -15.43 9.57
C VAL A 375 7.55 -15.66 11.09
N ARG A 376 7.68 -14.60 11.89
CA ARG A 376 7.62 -14.68 13.37
C ARG A 376 6.24 -15.14 13.82
N ARG A 377 5.17 -14.50 13.33
CA ARG A 377 3.79 -14.86 13.65
C ARG A 377 3.46 -16.29 13.22
N ALA A 378 3.87 -16.68 12.04
CA ALA A 378 3.74 -18.06 11.56
C ALA A 378 4.61 -19.06 12.36
N GLY A 379 5.72 -18.61 12.97
CA GLY A 379 6.57 -19.40 13.86
C GLY A 379 5.96 -19.67 15.23
N GLU A 380 5.04 -18.84 15.68
CA GLU A 380 4.22 -19.07 16.89
C GLU A 380 3.14 -20.14 16.67
N ALA A 381 2.77 -20.38 15.41
CA ALA A 381 1.86 -21.44 15.04
C ALA A 381 2.53 -22.82 15.18
N PRO A 382 1.75 -23.88 15.42
CA PRO A 382 2.28 -25.24 15.51
C PRO A 382 3.02 -25.61 14.22
N GLY A 383 4.30 -25.96 14.33
CA GLY A 383 5.10 -26.54 13.25
C GLY A 383 5.86 -25.57 12.36
N HIS A 384 6.08 -24.33 12.79
CA HIS A 384 6.85 -23.34 12.02
C HIS A 384 6.40 -23.29 10.55
N LEU A 385 5.21 -22.74 10.33
CA LEU A 385 4.50 -22.82 9.05
C LEU A 385 5.27 -22.26 7.85
N VAL A 386 6.05 -21.19 8.03
CA VAL A 386 6.71 -20.47 6.93
C VAL A 386 8.21 -20.54 7.07
N LEU A 387 8.89 -21.01 6.02
CA LEU A 387 10.35 -20.96 5.90
C LEU A 387 10.78 -19.73 5.13
N ARG A 388 11.75 -18.97 5.69
CA ARG A 388 12.35 -17.84 5.01
C ARG A 388 13.63 -18.23 4.31
N THR A 389 13.80 -17.80 3.06
CA THR A 389 14.97 -18.07 2.23
C THR A 389 15.34 -16.84 1.39
N GLY A 390 16.40 -16.92 0.59
CA GLY A 390 16.76 -15.90 -0.38
C GLY A 390 17.89 -14.95 0.03
N HIS A 391 18.31 -14.94 1.30
CA HIS A 391 19.45 -14.17 1.77
C HIS A 391 20.40 -15.06 2.58
N PRO A 392 21.73 -14.87 2.51
CA PRO A 392 22.71 -15.64 3.27
C PRO A 392 22.42 -15.68 4.78
N ASP A 393 21.99 -14.57 5.36
CA ASP A 393 21.71 -14.44 6.79
C ASP A 393 20.51 -15.29 7.26
N HIS A 394 19.58 -15.59 6.36
CA HIS A 394 18.43 -16.44 6.67
C HIS A 394 18.80 -17.93 6.72
N ARG A 395 19.94 -18.33 6.17
CA ARG A 395 20.39 -19.73 6.10
C ARG A 395 20.47 -20.39 7.48
N SER A 396 21.07 -19.73 8.46
CA SER A 396 21.18 -20.26 9.82
C SER A 396 19.82 -20.44 10.49
N ARG A 397 18.83 -19.58 10.16
CA ARG A 397 17.45 -19.71 10.64
C ARG A 397 16.72 -20.85 9.91
N GLU A 398 16.92 -20.99 8.59
CA GLU A 398 16.36 -22.07 7.79
C GLU A 398 16.85 -23.43 8.33
N ILE A 399 18.16 -23.60 8.54
CA ILE A 399 18.74 -24.82 9.10
C ILE A 399 18.13 -25.16 10.46
N ARG A 400 18.10 -24.22 11.41
CA ARG A 400 17.52 -24.46 12.74
C ARG A 400 16.04 -24.85 12.70
N THR A 401 15.28 -24.26 11.77
CA THR A 401 13.86 -24.59 11.62
C THR A 401 13.67 -25.99 11.04
N LEU A 402 14.46 -26.37 10.04
CA LEU A 402 14.44 -27.70 9.46
C LEU A 402 14.87 -28.78 10.47
N GLU A 403 15.91 -28.51 11.29
CA GLU A 403 16.34 -29.41 12.36
C GLU A 403 15.20 -29.68 13.36
N ARG A 404 14.50 -28.63 13.81
CA ARG A 404 13.34 -28.79 14.70
C ARG A 404 12.22 -29.62 14.05
N LEU A 405 11.97 -29.43 12.76
CA LEU A 405 10.96 -30.23 12.02
C LEU A 405 11.39 -31.71 11.91
N VAL A 406 12.68 -31.98 11.78
CA VAL A 406 13.21 -33.35 11.77
C VAL A 406 13.12 -34.01 13.16
N GLU A 407 13.28 -33.25 14.23
CA GLU A 407 13.21 -33.74 15.59
C GLU A 407 11.78 -33.98 16.08
N GLN A 408 10.76 -33.46 15.40
CA GLN A 408 9.36 -33.68 15.79
C GLN A 408 9.02 -35.20 15.78
N PRO A 409 8.28 -35.67 16.78
CA PRO A 409 7.92 -37.08 16.87
C PRO A 409 7.09 -37.53 15.68
N THR A 410 7.48 -38.66 15.10
CA THR A 410 6.85 -39.27 13.92
C THR A 410 5.46 -39.86 14.15
N SER A 411 5.04 -39.97 15.40
CA SER A 411 3.69 -40.42 15.72
C SER A 411 2.75 -39.23 15.73
N PRO A 412 1.86 -39.10 14.76
CA PRO A 412 0.82 -38.09 14.85
C PRO A 412 -0.02 -38.39 16.10
N PRO A 413 -0.32 -37.41 16.96
CA PRO A 413 -1.44 -37.57 17.85
C PRO A 413 -2.67 -37.95 17.02
N ASP A 414 -3.60 -38.70 17.57
CA ASP A 414 -4.84 -39.19 16.94
C ASP A 414 -5.78 -38.02 16.52
N LEU A 415 -5.19 -37.03 15.89
CA LEU A 415 -5.88 -35.90 15.27
C LEU A 415 -6.35 -36.35 13.88
N THR A 416 -7.42 -37.18 13.84
CA THR A 416 -8.23 -37.23 12.63
C THR A 416 -8.63 -35.81 12.29
N PRO A 417 -8.24 -35.28 11.12
CA PRO A 417 -8.60 -33.91 10.76
C PRO A 417 -10.11 -33.82 10.73
N HIS A 418 -10.66 -33.00 11.61
CA HIS A 418 -12.09 -32.72 11.68
C HIS A 418 -12.49 -31.75 10.55
N ASN A 419 -12.11 -32.06 9.28
CA ASN A 419 -12.53 -31.28 8.11
C ASN A 419 -14.07 -31.18 8.04
N GLY A 420 -14.78 -32.15 8.57
CA GLY A 420 -16.24 -32.10 8.71
C GLY A 420 -16.66 -30.97 9.64
N SER A 421 -16.06 -30.91 10.84
CA SER A 421 -16.42 -29.86 11.82
C SER A 421 -16.05 -28.45 11.32
N LEU A 422 -14.89 -28.27 10.67
CA LEU A 422 -14.50 -27.00 10.10
C LEU A 422 -15.48 -26.51 9.01
N ARG A 423 -15.96 -27.43 8.16
CA ARG A 423 -16.98 -27.12 7.15
C ARG A 423 -18.33 -26.77 7.75
N ASP A 424 -18.75 -27.52 8.78
CA ASP A 424 -20.02 -27.28 9.47
C ASP A 424 -19.99 -25.96 10.23
N ASP A 425 -18.90 -25.65 10.91
CA ASP A 425 -18.70 -24.40 11.62
C ASP A 425 -18.68 -23.20 10.65
N TRP A 426 -17.98 -23.35 9.50
CA TRP A 426 -18.01 -22.35 8.47
C TRP A 426 -19.40 -22.12 7.88
N SER A 427 -20.16 -23.19 7.65
CA SER A 427 -21.54 -23.10 7.15
C SER A 427 -22.43 -22.29 8.09
N ARG A 428 -22.21 -22.40 9.40
CA ARG A 428 -22.93 -21.58 10.40
C ARG A 428 -22.53 -20.10 10.30
N VAL A 429 -21.25 -19.78 10.16
CA VAL A 429 -20.76 -18.40 9.98
C VAL A 429 -21.37 -17.79 8.71
N ASP A 430 -21.30 -18.50 7.58
CA ASP A 430 -21.85 -18.04 6.28
C ASP A 430 -23.37 -17.83 6.34
N SER A 431 -24.09 -18.74 7.01
CA SER A 431 -25.53 -18.63 7.20
C SER A 431 -25.90 -17.42 8.07
N ALA A 432 -25.16 -17.16 9.14
CA ALA A 432 -25.37 -15.98 9.98
C ALA A 432 -25.11 -14.69 9.20
N TRP A 433 -24.03 -14.60 8.44
CA TRP A 433 -23.75 -13.44 7.58
C TRP A 433 -24.88 -13.18 6.57
N LYS A 434 -25.33 -14.22 5.86
CA LYS A 434 -26.46 -14.11 4.91
C LYS A 434 -27.74 -13.63 5.57
N SER A 435 -27.99 -14.05 6.81
CA SER A 435 -29.18 -13.62 7.54
C SER A 435 -29.10 -12.14 7.94
N ILE A 436 -27.92 -11.68 8.39
CA ILE A 436 -27.68 -10.28 8.72
C ILE A 436 -27.74 -9.40 7.45
N ASP A 437 -27.17 -9.90 6.35
CA ASP A 437 -27.21 -9.21 5.06
C ASP A 437 -28.65 -9.03 4.55
N ALA A 438 -29.49 -10.08 4.68
CA ALA A 438 -30.91 -9.99 4.34
C ALA A 438 -31.66 -8.94 5.18
N ILE A 439 -31.28 -8.76 6.47
CA ILE A 439 -31.84 -7.69 7.31
C ILE A 439 -31.47 -6.30 6.77
N ALA A 440 -30.19 -6.09 6.48
CA ALA A 440 -29.69 -4.81 5.97
C ALA A 440 -30.34 -4.44 4.61
N HIS A 441 -30.36 -5.38 3.67
CA HIS A 441 -31.02 -5.19 2.39
C HIS A 441 -32.52 -4.88 2.50
N ASN A 442 -33.21 -5.57 3.41
CA ASN A 442 -34.63 -5.29 3.66
C ASN A 442 -34.82 -3.91 4.30
N GLY A 443 -33.94 -3.52 5.25
CA GLY A 443 -33.93 -2.20 5.87
C GLY A 443 -33.71 -1.07 4.84
N HIS A 444 -32.73 -1.24 3.96
CA HIS A 444 -32.47 -0.31 2.87
C HIS A 444 -33.64 -0.21 1.89
N SER A 445 -34.26 -1.35 1.55
CA SER A 445 -35.46 -1.36 0.71
C SER A 445 -36.63 -0.63 1.34
N LEU A 446 -36.85 -0.82 2.65
CA LEU A 446 -37.86 -0.08 3.41
C LEU A 446 -37.57 1.42 3.45
N ALA A 447 -36.29 1.84 3.61
CA ALA A 447 -35.93 3.25 3.61
C ALA A 447 -36.27 3.92 2.27
N ARG A 448 -35.89 3.29 1.14
CA ARG A 448 -36.23 3.76 -0.19
C ARG A 448 -37.73 3.83 -0.42
N LEU A 449 -38.49 2.79 -0.05
CA LEU A 449 -39.95 2.78 -0.18
C LEU A 449 -40.62 3.80 0.72
N ALA A 450 -40.08 4.09 1.91
CA ALA A 450 -40.59 5.14 2.79
C ALA A 450 -40.43 6.55 2.18
N GLU A 451 -39.30 6.81 1.52
CA GLU A 451 -39.07 8.05 0.76
C GLU A 451 -40.04 8.17 -0.39
N GLU A 452 -40.20 7.11 -1.20
CA GLU A 452 -41.18 7.10 -2.33
C GLU A 452 -42.63 7.30 -1.85
N ARG A 453 -43.00 6.70 -0.70
CA ARG A 453 -44.29 6.94 -0.05
C ARG A 453 -44.47 8.41 0.39
N GLY A 454 -43.41 8.96 1.01
CA GLY A 454 -43.41 10.38 1.43
C GLY A 454 -43.59 11.35 0.27
N GLU A 455 -42.95 11.10 -0.86
CA GLU A 455 -43.16 11.86 -2.11
C GLU A 455 -44.61 11.80 -2.57
N MET A 456 -45.21 10.62 -2.56
CA MET A 456 -46.58 10.44 -2.99
C MET A 456 -47.56 11.17 -2.06
N ILE A 457 -47.35 11.12 -0.73
CA ILE A 457 -48.16 11.87 0.25
C ILE A 457 -48.01 13.37 -0.02
N GLY A 458 -46.81 13.88 -0.27
CA GLY A 458 -46.56 15.27 -0.63
C GLY A 458 -47.29 15.73 -1.90
N HIS A 459 -47.62 14.80 -2.79
CA HIS A 459 -48.42 15.02 -3.98
C HIS A 459 -49.93 14.79 -3.76
N GLY A 460 -50.37 14.57 -2.53
CA GLY A 460 -51.76 14.36 -2.20
C GLY A 460 -52.29 12.92 -2.42
N TRP A 461 -51.37 11.95 -2.58
CA TRP A 461 -51.72 10.55 -2.75
C TRP A 461 -51.24 9.75 -1.53
N ASP A 462 -52.00 9.80 -0.46
CA ASP A 462 -51.72 9.10 0.78
C ASP A 462 -52.10 7.61 0.69
N PRO A 463 -51.14 6.67 0.73
CA PRO A 463 -51.40 5.25 0.65
C PRO A 463 -52.25 4.73 1.83
N ASP A 464 -52.08 5.30 3.03
CA ASP A 464 -52.83 4.88 4.20
C ASP A 464 -54.31 5.28 4.14
N ALA A 465 -54.60 6.42 3.53
CA ALA A 465 -55.97 6.85 3.27
C ALA A 465 -56.63 6.08 2.10
N LEU A 466 -55.85 5.72 1.06
CA LEU A 466 -56.35 5.03 -0.11
C LEU A 466 -56.60 3.52 0.13
N PHE A 467 -55.72 2.85 0.90
CA PHE A 467 -55.72 1.38 1.06
C PHE A 467 -56.03 0.97 2.51
N THR A 468 -57.13 1.51 3.07
CA THR A 468 -57.63 1.14 4.39
C THR A 468 -58.04 -0.34 4.42
N PRO A 469 -58.18 -0.97 5.60
CA PRO A 469 -58.68 -2.34 5.71
C PRO A 469 -60.04 -2.56 4.96
N GLU A 470 -60.87 -1.52 4.86
CA GLU A 470 -62.14 -1.55 4.16
C GLU A 470 -62.01 -1.55 2.63
N HIS A 471 -60.95 -0.88 2.11
CA HIS A 471 -60.66 -0.84 0.69
C HIS A 471 -59.88 -2.04 0.16
N GLY A 472 -59.32 -2.84 1.04
CA GLY A 472 -58.65 -4.08 0.73
C GLY A 472 -57.18 -3.99 0.27
N ASP A 473 -56.71 -5.06 -0.39
CA ASP A 473 -55.30 -5.24 -0.77
C ASP A 473 -54.88 -4.25 -1.89
N PRO A 474 -53.75 -3.52 -1.75
CA PRO A 474 -53.17 -2.69 -2.80
C PRO A 474 -52.94 -3.43 -4.12
N GLY A 475 -52.60 -4.72 -4.07
CA GLY A 475 -52.37 -5.56 -5.25
C GLY A 475 -53.69 -5.78 -6.05
N TYR A 476 -54.83 -5.81 -5.37
CA TYR A 476 -56.14 -5.84 -6.04
C TYR A 476 -56.39 -4.55 -6.83
N TRP A 477 -56.10 -3.41 -6.23
CA TRP A 477 -56.24 -2.12 -6.84
C TRP A 477 -55.25 -1.83 -7.96
N LEU A 478 -54.03 -2.34 -7.82
CA LEU A 478 -53.00 -2.29 -8.88
C LEU A 478 -53.52 -2.99 -10.16
N ARG A 479 -53.93 -4.25 -10.03
CA ARG A 479 -54.47 -4.99 -11.15
C ARG A 479 -55.71 -4.33 -11.77
N ARG A 480 -56.55 -3.71 -10.96
CA ARG A 480 -57.73 -3.01 -11.38
C ARG A 480 -57.40 -1.71 -12.13
N ALA A 481 -56.45 -0.94 -11.63
CA ALA A 481 -55.98 0.28 -12.26
C ALA A 481 -55.27 0.00 -13.60
N GLU A 482 -54.49 -1.06 -13.68
CA GLU A 482 -53.86 -1.50 -14.92
C GLU A 482 -54.92 -1.86 -15.99
N ARG A 483 -55.95 -2.61 -15.62
CA ARG A 483 -57.04 -2.93 -16.52
C ARG A 483 -57.88 -1.69 -16.91
N ALA A 484 -58.05 -0.75 -16.02
CA ALA A 484 -58.76 0.51 -16.26
C ALA A 484 -58.04 1.41 -17.30
N ARG A 485 -56.72 1.23 -17.50
CA ARG A 485 -55.95 1.95 -18.53
C ARG A 485 -56.21 1.45 -19.95
N GLY A 486 -56.75 0.25 -20.10
CA GLY A 486 -57.15 -0.30 -21.37
C GLY A 486 -58.40 0.34 -21.97
N GLY A 487 -58.88 -0.22 -23.14
CA GLY A 487 -60.12 0.18 -23.81
C GLY A 487 -61.23 -0.83 -23.61
N GLY A 488 -62.46 -0.44 -23.95
CA GLY A 488 -63.65 -1.31 -23.97
C GLY A 488 -64.45 -1.37 -22.66
N PHE A 489 -65.56 -2.14 -22.65
CA PHE A 489 -66.50 -2.20 -21.53
C PHE A 489 -65.89 -2.66 -20.20
N VAL A 490 -64.87 -3.52 -20.23
CA VAL A 490 -64.17 -4.00 -19.02
C VAL A 490 -63.40 -2.87 -18.35
N ALA A 491 -62.71 -2.05 -19.13
CA ALA A 491 -61.99 -0.90 -18.61
C ALA A 491 -62.95 0.15 -17.98
N LEU A 492 -64.12 0.38 -18.59
CA LEU A 492 -65.16 1.26 -18.03
C LEU A 492 -65.67 0.75 -16.69
N ALA A 493 -65.93 -0.55 -16.56
CA ALA A 493 -66.36 -1.15 -15.30
C ALA A 493 -65.27 -0.94 -14.18
N HIS A 494 -63.99 -1.10 -14.50
CA HIS A 494 -62.91 -0.86 -13.58
C HIS A 494 -62.75 0.61 -13.20
N ARG A 495 -62.90 1.54 -14.14
CA ARG A 495 -62.94 3.00 -13.90
C ARG A 495 -64.06 3.39 -12.95
N SER A 496 -65.31 2.87 -13.21
CA SER A 496 -66.49 3.13 -12.36
C SER A 496 -66.28 2.64 -10.94
N ALA A 497 -65.65 1.48 -10.75
CA ALA A 497 -65.36 0.95 -9.42
C ALA A 497 -64.27 1.76 -8.69
N ILE A 498 -63.19 2.17 -9.39
CA ILE A 498 -62.17 3.04 -8.83
C ILE A 498 -62.74 4.36 -8.32
N ARG A 499 -63.63 4.98 -9.14
CA ARG A 499 -64.28 6.21 -8.75
C ARG A 499 -65.21 6.02 -7.56
N ARG A 500 -66.01 4.95 -7.52
CA ARG A 500 -67.00 4.71 -6.47
C ARG A 500 -66.40 4.30 -5.15
N GLU A 501 -65.37 3.43 -5.20
CA GLU A 501 -64.81 2.78 -4.00
C GLU A 501 -63.58 3.53 -3.44
N LEU A 502 -62.72 4.10 -4.29
CA LEU A 502 -61.57 4.88 -3.85
C LEU A 502 -61.78 6.41 -3.95
N GLY A 503 -62.87 6.89 -4.54
CA GLY A 503 -63.06 8.31 -4.75
C GLY A 503 -62.12 8.96 -5.77
N VAL A 504 -61.35 8.20 -6.50
CA VAL A 504 -60.33 8.68 -7.45
C VAL A 504 -60.94 8.83 -8.83
N GLU A 505 -60.88 10.04 -9.42
CA GLU A 505 -61.28 10.26 -10.79
C GLU A 505 -60.38 9.49 -11.76
N PRO A 506 -60.91 8.61 -12.63
CA PRO A 506 -60.13 7.67 -13.44
C PRO A 506 -59.57 8.29 -14.72
N THR A 507 -58.91 9.44 -14.62
CA THR A 507 -58.15 10.05 -15.72
C THR A 507 -56.91 9.20 -16.03
N PRO A 508 -56.35 9.24 -17.25
CA PRO A 508 -55.12 8.49 -17.58
C PRO A 508 -53.99 8.79 -16.63
N GLU A 509 -53.82 10.02 -16.20
CA GLU A 509 -52.78 10.46 -15.26
C GLU A 509 -53.02 9.89 -13.85
N ASN A 510 -54.25 10.03 -13.33
CA ASN A 510 -54.60 9.48 -12.02
C ASN A 510 -54.53 7.95 -11.98
N LEU A 511 -54.90 7.27 -13.05
CA LEU A 511 -54.72 5.81 -13.14
C LEU A 511 -53.27 5.42 -13.13
N GLN A 512 -52.38 6.21 -13.75
CA GLN A 512 -50.93 5.95 -13.70
C GLN A 512 -50.40 6.21 -12.29
N ARG A 513 -50.80 7.29 -11.63
CA ARG A 513 -50.43 7.57 -10.24
C ARG A 513 -50.96 6.51 -9.29
N LEU A 514 -52.22 6.07 -9.44
CA LEU A 514 -52.80 4.99 -8.65
C LEU A 514 -52.01 3.69 -8.80
N CYS A 515 -51.60 3.34 -10.02
CA CYS A 515 -50.76 2.17 -10.24
C CYS A 515 -49.41 2.30 -9.51
N ARG A 516 -48.80 3.49 -9.54
CA ARG A 516 -47.52 3.75 -8.84
C ARG A 516 -47.69 3.62 -7.33
N VAL A 517 -48.69 4.29 -6.75
CA VAL A 517 -48.97 4.27 -5.31
C VAL A 517 -49.29 2.86 -4.83
N ALA A 518 -50.18 2.15 -5.57
CA ALA A 518 -50.54 0.78 -5.21
C ALA A 518 -49.35 -0.21 -5.28
N ARG A 519 -48.42 -0.01 -6.20
CA ARG A 519 -47.19 -0.81 -6.30
C ARG A 519 -46.24 -0.52 -5.15
N ILE A 520 -45.99 0.76 -4.87
CA ILE A 520 -45.13 1.16 -3.73
C ILE A 520 -45.70 0.60 -2.42
N GLU A 521 -47.03 0.72 -2.22
CA GLU A 521 -47.65 0.21 -0.99
C GLU A 521 -47.63 -1.32 -0.89
N LEU A 522 -47.79 -2.04 -1.99
CA LEU A 522 -47.66 -3.49 -2.02
C LEU A 522 -46.25 -3.94 -1.65
N ASP A 523 -45.24 -3.32 -2.25
CA ASP A 523 -43.82 -3.59 -1.99
C ASP A 523 -43.46 -3.25 -0.55
N TRP A 524 -43.96 -2.13 -0.02
CA TRP A 524 -43.83 -1.69 1.37
C TRP A 524 -44.37 -2.75 2.36
N ARG A 525 -45.64 -3.16 2.17
CA ARG A 525 -46.25 -4.19 3.05
C ARG A 525 -45.49 -5.52 2.98
N THR A 526 -45.06 -5.89 1.78
CA THR A 526 -44.22 -7.11 1.59
C THR A 526 -42.90 -7.02 2.34
N ALA A 527 -42.23 -5.87 2.28
CA ALA A 527 -40.96 -5.66 2.98
C ALA A 527 -41.15 -5.63 4.51
N LEU A 528 -42.24 -4.99 5.00
CA LEU A 528 -42.59 -5.03 6.43
C LEU A 528 -42.88 -6.43 6.92
N ASP A 529 -43.60 -7.23 6.13
CA ASP A 529 -43.92 -8.62 6.48
C ASP A 529 -42.64 -9.48 6.55
N ARG A 530 -41.71 -9.29 5.63
CA ARG A 530 -40.38 -9.93 5.68
C ARG A 530 -39.67 -9.52 6.99
N ARG A 531 -39.68 -8.25 7.34
CA ARG A 531 -39.04 -7.75 8.57
C ARG A 531 -39.64 -8.38 9.82
N ARG A 532 -40.96 -8.53 9.91
CA ARG A 532 -41.64 -9.16 11.02
C ARG A 532 -41.30 -10.63 11.20
N ARG A 533 -40.98 -11.34 10.13
CA ARG A 533 -40.62 -12.77 10.12
C ARG A 533 -39.12 -13.01 10.37
N THR A 534 -38.32 -11.97 10.35
CA THR A 534 -36.86 -12.07 10.51
C THR A 534 -36.50 -12.19 12.00
N PRO A 535 -35.54 -13.06 12.38
CA PRO A 535 -35.07 -13.17 13.75
C PRO A 535 -34.53 -11.84 14.28
N MET A 536 -34.47 -11.73 15.61
CA MET A 536 -33.91 -10.54 16.26
C MET A 536 -32.40 -10.43 15.93
N LEU A 537 -31.96 -9.23 15.57
CA LEU A 537 -30.56 -8.97 15.16
C LEU A 537 -29.57 -9.33 16.26
N ALA A 538 -29.87 -9.02 17.54
CA ALA A 538 -29.01 -9.35 18.68
C ALA A 538 -28.72 -10.88 18.79
N GLY A 539 -29.74 -11.71 18.54
CA GLY A 539 -29.56 -13.18 18.53
C GLY A 539 -28.64 -13.63 17.40
N LEU A 540 -28.83 -13.08 16.19
CA LEU A 540 -27.97 -13.42 15.04
C LEU A 540 -26.51 -12.98 15.22
N LEU A 541 -26.27 -11.86 15.90
CA LEU A 541 -24.91 -11.41 16.23
C LEU A 541 -24.24 -12.34 17.24
N ALA A 542 -24.95 -12.74 18.29
CA ALA A 542 -24.44 -13.70 19.27
C ALA A 542 -24.15 -15.07 18.63
N ASP A 543 -25.04 -15.55 17.75
CA ASP A 543 -24.86 -16.79 16.99
C ASP A 543 -23.63 -16.71 16.07
N LEU A 544 -23.41 -15.56 15.42
CA LEU A 544 -22.24 -15.29 14.57
C LEU A 544 -20.94 -15.35 15.38
N GLU A 545 -20.88 -14.69 16.54
CA GLU A 545 -19.71 -14.72 17.41
C GLU A 545 -19.37 -16.13 17.89
N ALA A 546 -20.38 -16.87 18.34
CA ALA A 546 -20.22 -18.25 18.75
C ALA A 546 -19.74 -19.14 17.60
N ALA A 547 -20.32 -18.99 16.40
CA ALA A 547 -19.92 -19.73 15.21
C ALA A 547 -18.49 -19.42 14.80
N GLN A 548 -18.07 -18.13 14.81
CA GLN A 548 -16.70 -17.72 14.52
C GLN A 548 -15.70 -18.28 15.55
N ALA A 549 -16.05 -18.31 16.84
CA ALA A 549 -15.19 -18.89 17.87
C ALA A 549 -15.00 -20.41 17.65
N CYS A 550 -16.07 -21.14 17.37
CA CYS A 550 -15.98 -22.57 17.03
C CYS A 550 -15.13 -22.80 15.79
N HIS A 551 -15.34 -22.00 14.73
CA HIS A 551 -14.61 -22.11 13.48
C HIS A 551 -13.10 -21.90 13.65
N ARG A 552 -12.66 -20.93 14.48
CA ARG A 552 -11.24 -20.74 14.80
C ARG A 552 -10.63 -21.98 15.46
N LEU A 553 -11.29 -22.53 16.47
CA LEU A 553 -10.82 -23.74 17.17
C LEU A 553 -10.71 -24.94 16.22
N SER A 554 -11.70 -25.14 15.37
CA SER A 554 -11.69 -26.20 14.35
C SER A 554 -10.60 -25.96 13.31
N GLY A 555 -10.35 -24.72 12.91
CA GLY A 555 -9.29 -24.31 12.00
C GLY A 555 -7.90 -24.61 12.54
N ASP A 556 -7.63 -24.24 13.79
CA ASP A 556 -6.36 -24.53 14.46
C ASP A 556 -6.11 -26.02 14.61
N SER A 557 -7.13 -26.78 14.98
CA SER A 557 -7.04 -28.23 15.08
C SER A 557 -6.73 -28.89 13.74
N CYS A 558 -7.39 -28.43 12.68
CA CYS A 558 -7.18 -28.91 11.32
C CYS A 558 -5.75 -28.58 10.85
N LEU A 559 -5.27 -27.35 11.08
CA LEU A 559 -3.93 -26.91 10.72
C LEU A 559 -2.86 -27.76 11.39
N ARG A 560 -2.97 -27.98 12.73
CA ARG A 560 -2.05 -28.85 13.49
C ARG A 560 -2.01 -30.26 12.89
N GLY A 561 -3.17 -30.82 12.57
CA GLY A 561 -3.29 -32.17 11.98
C GLY A 561 -2.62 -32.26 10.59
N VAL A 562 -2.77 -31.24 9.75
CA VAL A 562 -2.14 -31.18 8.42
C VAL A 562 -0.62 -31.08 8.54
N VAL A 563 -0.11 -30.16 9.36
CA VAL A 563 1.34 -29.93 9.55
C VAL A 563 2.02 -31.18 10.11
N SER A 564 1.45 -31.80 11.16
CA SER A 564 2.03 -32.99 11.79
C SER A 564 2.10 -34.18 10.81
N ARG A 565 1.05 -34.38 10.00
CA ARG A 565 1.05 -35.44 8.98
C ARG A 565 2.09 -35.23 7.89
N ARG A 566 2.32 -34.00 7.47
CA ARG A 566 3.30 -33.66 6.44
C ARG A 566 4.72 -33.86 6.95
N ALA A 567 5.04 -33.35 8.13
CA ALA A 567 6.36 -33.54 8.75
C ALA A 567 6.71 -35.03 8.93
N GLY A 568 5.76 -35.85 9.39
CA GLY A 568 5.98 -37.28 9.58
C GLY A 568 6.25 -38.05 8.28
N ARG A 569 5.62 -37.65 7.17
CA ARG A 569 5.80 -38.32 5.86
C ARG A 569 7.06 -37.88 5.11
N GLY A 570 7.57 -36.71 5.40
CA GLY A 570 8.59 -36.07 4.58
C GLY A 570 9.97 -35.95 5.23
N ARG A 571 10.26 -36.69 6.30
CA ARG A 571 11.53 -36.61 7.02
C ARG A 571 12.77 -36.69 6.13
N GLN A 572 12.75 -37.57 5.10
CA GLN A 572 13.88 -37.70 4.18
C GLN A 572 14.08 -36.43 3.32
N ALA A 573 13.02 -35.77 2.89
CA ALA A 573 13.13 -34.53 2.14
C ALA A 573 13.72 -33.40 3.00
N LEU A 574 13.38 -33.34 4.29
CA LEU A 574 13.96 -32.38 5.24
C LEU A 574 15.47 -32.64 5.43
N LEU A 575 15.87 -33.90 5.60
CA LEU A 575 17.30 -34.28 5.73
C LEU A 575 18.07 -33.94 4.46
N ASN A 576 17.55 -34.25 3.29
CA ASN A 576 18.18 -33.92 2.01
C ASN A 576 18.38 -32.40 1.86
N ARG A 577 17.39 -31.61 2.31
CA ARG A 577 17.51 -30.15 2.28
C ARG A 577 18.57 -29.66 3.26
N LEU A 578 18.64 -30.18 4.48
CA LEU A 578 19.70 -29.86 5.46
C LEU A 578 21.07 -30.19 4.91
N GLU A 579 21.22 -31.33 4.26
CA GLU A 579 22.47 -31.72 3.60
C GLU A 579 22.83 -30.71 2.49
N THR A 580 21.88 -30.37 1.61
CA THR A 580 22.09 -29.36 0.56
C THR A 580 22.50 -28.00 1.12
N LEU A 581 21.88 -27.55 2.21
CA LEU A 581 22.25 -26.31 2.87
C LEU A 581 23.67 -26.37 3.48
N ASN A 582 24.12 -27.49 3.96
CA ASN A 582 25.46 -27.63 4.54
C ASN A 582 26.57 -27.69 3.48
N TRP A 583 26.28 -28.10 2.26
CA TRP A 583 27.22 -28.12 1.14
C TRP A 583 27.16 -26.81 0.34
N HIS A 584 28.26 -26.05 0.37
CA HIS A 584 28.32 -24.66 -0.12
C HIS A 584 28.19 -24.46 -1.63
N HIS A 585 28.03 -25.53 -2.46
CA HIS A 585 28.22 -25.45 -3.90
C HIS A 585 27.07 -25.89 -4.80
N THR A 586 25.86 -26.12 -4.29
CA THR A 586 24.75 -26.58 -5.15
C THR A 586 23.91 -25.41 -5.66
N THR A 587 24.23 -24.97 -6.88
CA THR A 587 23.30 -24.24 -7.73
C THR A 587 22.27 -25.22 -8.27
N GLY A 588 21.16 -25.42 -7.57
CA GLY A 588 20.08 -26.31 -8.02
C GLY A 588 19.22 -26.76 -6.84
N TRP A 589 17.99 -27.06 -7.13
CA TRP A 589 17.01 -27.53 -6.15
C TRP A 589 16.50 -28.93 -6.46
N PRO A 590 17.40 -29.96 -6.51
CA PRO A 590 16.91 -31.32 -6.74
C PRO A 590 15.96 -31.71 -5.60
N GLY A 591 14.78 -32.21 -5.97
CA GLY A 591 13.79 -32.64 -4.99
C GLY A 591 12.96 -31.52 -4.33
N PHE A 592 13.07 -30.24 -4.78
CA PHE A 592 12.35 -29.14 -4.17
C PHE A 592 10.82 -29.31 -4.23
N ALA A 593 10.27 -29.82 -5.32
CA ALA A 593 8.85 -30.13 -5.43
C ALA A 593 8.38 -31.13 -4.35
N HIS A 594 9.26 -32.09 -3.99
CA HIS A 594 8.98 -33.02 -2.89
C HIS A 594 9.07 -32.30 -1.52
N LEU A 595 10.02 -31.41 -1.36
CA LEU A 595 10.15 -30.59 -0.15
C LEU A 595 8.90 -29.71 0.07
N LEU A 596 8.29 -29.14 -0.99
CA LEU A 596 7.05 -28.39 -0.91
C LEU A 596 5.87 -29.21 -0.37
N THR A 597 5.85 -30.52 -0.58
CA THR A 597 4.80 -31.37 0.01
C THR A 597 4.93 -31.49 1.53
N VAL A 598 6.12 -31.20 2.08
CA VAL A 598 6.43 -31.26 3.51
C VAL A 598 6.33 -29.89 4.15
N VAL A 599 7.00 -28.90 3.54
CA VAL A 599 7.00 -27.50 3.94
C VAL A 599 6.35 -26.67 2.84
N PRO A 600 5.02 -26.48 2.91
CA PRO A 600 4.29 -25.85 1.81
C PRO A 600 4.39 -24.35 1.76
N ALA A 601 4.80 -23.68 2.84
CA ALA A 601 4.82 -22.21 2.92
C ALA A 601 6.25 -21.66 3.01
N TRP A 602 6.55 -20.70 2.14
CA TRP A 602 7.87 -20.08 2.01
C TRP A 602 7.74 -18.57 1.98
N ALA A 603 8.79 -17.87 2.43
CA ALA A 603 8.90 -16.42 2.36
C ALA A 603 10.22 -16.00 1.72
N VAL A 604 10.16 -14.99 0.83
CA VAL A 604 11.32 -14.53 0.07
C VAL A 604 11.20 -13.03 -0.23
N GLY A 605 12.33 -12.32 -0.30
CA GLY A 605 12.33 -10.96 -0.85
C GLY A 605 11.94 -10.98 -2.34
N VAL A 606 11.23 -9.97 -2.80
CA VAL A 606 10.71 -9.92 -4.20
C VAL A 606 11.83 -10.13 -5.23
N ARG A 607 13.02 -9.53 -5.01
CA ARG A 607 14.19 -9.68 -5.90
C ARG A 607 14.90 -11.02 -5.75
N ALA A 608 14.55 -11.81 -4.75
CA ALA A 608 15.24 -13.06 -4.45
C ALA A 608 14.52 -14.31 -5.00
N ALA A 609 13.64 -14.14 -6.01
CA ALA A 609 12.94 -15.24 -6.68
C ALA A 609 13.86 -16.36 -7.17
N ARG A 610 15.12 -16.03 -7.55
CA ARG A 610 16.16 -16.97 -7.97
C ARG A 610 16.62 -17.93 -6.85
N ALA A 611 16.27 -17.67 -5.60
CA ALA A 611 16.45 -18.63 -4.51
C ALA A 611 15.57 -19.88 -4.67
N LEU A 612 14.60 -19.85 -5.57
CA LEU A 612 13.61 -20.87 -5.82
C LEU A 612 13.75 -21.42 -7.26
N PRO A 613 13.42 -22.69 -7.50
CA PRO A 613 13.48 -23.25 -8.85
C PRO A 613 12.67 -22.42 -9.86
N PRO A 614 13.20 -22.17 -11.08
CA PRO A 614 12.52 -21.43 -12.13
C PRO A 614 11.49 -22.29 -12.87
N GLN A 615 10.62 -22.94 -12.13
CA GLN A 615 9.59 -23.84 -12.66
C GLN A 615 8.25 -23.11 -12.71
N ALA A 616 7.58 -23.15 -13.86
CA ALA A 616 6.25 -22.59 -14.04
C ALA A 616 5.23 -23.26 -13.11
N GLY A 617 4.43 -22.47 -12.42
CA GLY A 617 3.38 -22.96 -11.54
C GLY A 617 3.86 -23.83 -10.37
N LEU A 618 5.11 -23.64 -9.92
CA LEU A 618 5.72 -24.38 -8.81
C LEU A 618 4.90 -24.29 -7.51
N PHE A 619 4.41 -23.09 -7.21
CA PHE A 619 3.53 -22.82 -6.07
C PHE A 619 2.07 -22.75 -6.52
N ASP A 620 1.17 -23.18 -5.65
CA ASP A 620 -0.27 -23.06 -5.90
C ASP A 620 -0.74 -21.61 -5.74
N LEU A 621 -0.13 -20.85 -4.82
CA LEU A 621 -0.43 -19.46 -4.56
C LEU A 621 0.86 -18.67 -4.30
N VAL A 622 1.01 -17.48 -4.89
CA VAL A 622 1.96 -16.48 -4.45
C VAL A 622 1.20 -15.29 -3.84
N VAL A 623 1.67 -14.79 -2.70
CA VAL A 623 1.18 -13.57 -2.05
C VAL A 623 2.28 -12.53 -2.16
N VAL A 624 2.04 -11.47 -2.92
CA VAL A 624 2.96 -10.33 -3.06
C VAL A 624 2.42 -9.18 -2.22
N ALA A 625 3.12 -8.84 -1.16
CA ALA A 625 2.75 -7.79 -0.22
C ALA A 625 3.61 -6.54 -0.42
N GLY A 626 2.99 -5.35 -0.29
CA GLY A 626 3.67 -4.08 -0.56
C GLY A 626 4.02 -3.93 -2.05
N ALA A 627 3.13 -4.40 -2.94
CA ALA A 627 3.37 -4.41 -4.38
C ALA A 627 3.42 -3.01 -4.99
N GLU A 628 2.95 -1.97 -4.30
CA GLU A 628 3.16 -0.56 -4.65
C GLU A 628 4.63 -0.16 -4.62
N HIS A 629 5.45 -0.85 -3.83
CA HIS A 629 6.90 -0.62 -3.74
C HIS A 629 7.72 -1.50 -4.69
N CYS A 630 7.05 -2.35 -5.45
CA CYS A 630 7.67 -3.27 -6.41
C CYS A 630 7.43 -2.81 -7.84
N ARG A 631 8.42 -3.00 -8.70
CA ARG A 631 8.21 -2.93 -10.15
C ARG A 631 7.70 -4.25 -10.68
N MET A 632 6.95 -4.19 -11.78
CA MET A 632 6.45 -5.41 -12.41
C MET A 632 7.60 -6.35 -12.84
N ALA A 633 8.74 -5.80 -13.25
CA ALA A 633 9.94 -6.58 -13.58
C ALA A 633 10.43 -7.46 -12.42
N GLU A 634 10.23 -7.04 -11.17
CA GLU A 634 10.64 -7.78 -9.97
C GLU A 634 9.61 -8.86 -9.59
N VAL A 635 8.33 -8.59 -9.84
CA VAL A 635 7.22 -9.47 -9.48
C VAL A 635 6.97 -10.56 -10.55
N LEU A 636 7.27 -10.27 -11.80
CA LEU A 636 7.02 -11.18 -12.92
C LEU A 636 7.64 -12.58 -12.72
N PRO A 637 8.90 -12.75 -12.25
CA PRO A 637 9.45 -14.07 -11.96
C PRO A 637 8.67 -14.85 -10.89
N LEU A 638 7.98 -14.18 -9.97
CA LEU A 638 7.14 -14.78 -8.95
C LEU A 638 5.81 -15.24 -9.53
N LEU A 639 5.18 -14.40 -10.38
CA LEU A 639 3.93 -14.79 -11.08
C LEU A 639 4.12 -15.99 -11.98
N TYR A 640 5.29 -16.09 -12.64
CA TYR A 640 5.63 -17.26 -13.44
C TYR A 640 5.71 -18.55 -12.61
N ARG A 641 6.25 -18.46 -11.37
CA ARG A 641 6.41 -19.60 -10.45
C ARG A 641 5.12 -20.02 -9.75
N ALA A 642 4.00 -19.35 -9.96
CA ALA A 642 2.76 -19.59 -9.26
C ALA A 642 1.56 -19.82 -10.20
N LYS A 643 0.65 -20.69 -9.80
CA LYS A 643 -0.62 -20.91 -10.50
C LYS A 643 -1.59 -19.77 -10.26
N ARG A 644 -1.57 -19.21 -9.05
CA ARG A 644 -2.42 -18.09 -8.61
C ARG A 644 -1.61 -17.05 -7.88
N ALA A 645 -2.05 -15.80 -7.95
CA ALA A 645 -1.41 -14.69 -7.25
C ALA A 645 -2.45 -13.83 -6.49
N LEU A 646 -2.07 -13.48 -5.28
CA LEU A 646 -2.70 -12.44 -4.46
C LEU A 646 -1.72 -11.28 -4.37
N VAL A 647 -2.00 -10.19 -5.05
CA VAL A 647 -1.14 -8.99 -5.11
C VAL A 647 -1.78 -7.89 -4.29
N ILE A 648 -1.08 -7.44 -3.26
CA ILE A 648 -1.61 -6.52 -2.25
C ILE A 648 -0.76 -5.25 -2.25
N GLY A 649 -1.40 -4.08 -2.33
CA GLY A 649 -0.71 -2.79 -2.32
C GLY A 649 -1.61 -1.62 -1.94
N ASP A 650 -0.98 -0.50 -1.57
CA ASP A 650 -1.64 0.76 -1.24
C ASP A 650 -1.79 1.63 -2.49
N PRO A 651 -3.03 1.90 -2.95
CA PRO A 651 -3.26 2.72 -4.15
C PRO A 651 -2.89 4.20 -3.98
N ALA A 652 -2.69 4.68 -2.76
CA ALA A 652 -2.31 6.07 -2.48
C ALA A 652 -0.79 6.29 -2.49
N GLN A 653 0.01 5.24 -2.58
CA GLN A 653 1.47 5.34 -2.61
C GLN A 653 1.98 5.50 -4.04
N PRO A 654 3.02 6.33 -4.25
CA PRO A 654 3.62 6.48 -5.56
C PRO A 654 4.37 5.22 -6.00
N ALA A 655 4.41 4.99 -7.30
CA ALA A 655 5.21 3.92 -7.89
C ALA A 655 6.71 4.06 -7.54
N PRO A 656 7.50 2.97 -7.60
CA PRO A 656 8.94 3.02 -7.34
C PRO A 656 9.66 3.99 -8.27
N PRO A 657 10.56 4.85 -7.76
CA PRO A 657 11.32 5.77 -8.59
C PRO A 657 12.30 5.02 -9.50
N THR A 658 12.52 5.54 -10.70
CA THR A 658 13.46 4.99 -11.69
C THR A 658 14.54 5.99 -12.05
N LEU A 659 15.70 5.48 -12.53
CA LEU A 659 16.75 6.28 -13.15
C LEU A 659 16.55 6.45 -14.66
N LEU A 660 15.63 5.69 -15.27
CA LEU A 660 15.35 5.79 -16.69
C LEU A 660 14.54 7.04 -17.00
N GLU A 661 15.00 7.80 -17.97
CA GLU A 661 14.20 8.89 -18.53
C GLU A 661 13.01 8.33 -19.33
N PRO A 662 11.84 8.97 -19.32
CA PRO A 662 10.65 8.49 -20.03
C PRO A 662 10.88 8.24 -21.52
N ALA A 663 11.69 9.08 -22.19
CA ALA A 663 12.05 8.92 -23.61
C ALA A 663 12.92 7.68 -23.85
N GLU A 664 13.77 7.32 -22.91
CA GLU A 664 14.61 6.14 -22.99
C GLU A 664 13.80 4.87 -22.76
N GLU A 665 12.94 4.87 -21.74
CA GLU A 665 12.01 3.77 -21.52
C GLU A 665 11.13 3.51 -22.76
N GLN A 666 10.58 4.57 -23.37
CA GLN A 666 9.76 4.44 -24.56
C GLN A 666 10.54 3.84 -25.75
N ARG A 667 11.83 4.17 -25.90
CA ARG A 667 12.70 3.54 -26.91
C ARG A 667 12.90 2.04 -26.63
N LEU A 668 13.16 1.66 -25.38
CA LEU A 668 13.32 0.26 -24.98
C LEU A 668 12.02 -0.52 -25.18
N ARG A 669 10.89 0.10 -24.87
CA ARG A 669 9.55 -0.45 -25.09
C ARG A 669 9.27 -0.70 -26.58
N GLY A 670 9.59 0.26 -27.43
CA GLY A 670 9.47 0.12 -28.89
C GLY A 670 10.39 -0.96 -29.47
N ALA A 671 11.61 -1.10 -28.95
CA ALA A 671 12.57 -2.11 -29.38
C ALA A 671 12.11 -3.55 -29.04
N ALA A 672 11.35 -3.75 -28.00
CA ALA A 672 10.74 -5.04 -27.65
C ALA A 672 9.61 -5.46 -28.63
N GLY A 673 9.18 -4.58 -29.50
CA GLY A 673 8.50 -4.88 -30.75
C GLY A 673 6.98 -4.90 -30.81
N PRO A 674 6.16 -5.13 -29.78
CA PRO A 674 4.73 -5.28 -30.05
C PRO A 674 3.88 -4.06 -29.67
N THR A 675 3.08 -3.62 -30.64
CA THR A 675 2.02 -2.61 -30.46
C THR A 675 1.00 -2.90 -29.34
N TRP A 676 0.90 -4.14 -28.85
CA TRP A 676 0.02 -4.49 -27.73
C TRP A 676 0.51 -3.88 -26.41
N LEU A 677 1.83 -3.84 -26.21
CA LEU A 677 2.43 -3.25 -25.01
C LEU A 677 2.12 -1.75 -24.91
N ASP A 678 2.01 -1.05 -26.05
CA ASP A 678 1.64 0.36 -26.08
C ASP A 678 0.20 0.62 -25.61
N ARG A 679 -0.66 -0.39 -25.69
CA ARG A 679 -2.05 -0.33 -25.20
C ARG A 679 -2.18 -0.65 -23.71
N ARG A 680 -1.08 -1.04 -23.08
CA ARG A 680 -1.01 -1.44 -21.67
C ARG A 680 -0.02 -0.51 -20.93
N PRO A 681 -0.36 0.80 -20.78
CA PRO A 681 0.55 1.75 -20.13
C PRO A 681 0.92 1.31 -18.71
N GLU A 682 0.03 0.62 -18.01
CA GLU A 682 0.24 0.09 -16.67
C GLU A 682 1.34 -0.99 -16.57
N LEU A 683 1.76 -1.57 -17.69
CA LEU A 683 2.93 -2.44 -17.76
C LEU A 683 4.23 -1.66 -18.02
N GLY A 684 4.22 -0.33 -17.96
CA GLY A 684 5.41 0.50 -18.04
C GLY A 684 6.39 0.23 -16.91
N TYR A 685 7.69 0.31 -17.19
CA TYR A 685 8.74 0.14 -16.19
C TYR A 685 8.80 1.33 -15.24
N ALA A 686 8.62 2.54 -15.80
CA ALA A 686 8.56 3.79 -15.07
C ALA A 686 7.09 4.22 -14.85
N GLY A 687 6.81 4.83 -13.73
CA GLY A 687 5.53 5.47 -13.45
C GLY A 687 4.42 4.56 -12.96
N TYR A 688 4.61 3.23 -12.99
CA TYR A 688 3.64 2.25 -12.48
C TYR A 688 4.28 1.24 -11.54
N SER A 689 3.55 0.87 -10.52
CA SER A 689 3.89 -0.20 -9.59
C SER A 689 3.35 -1.56 -10.07
N ALA A 690 3.86 -2.64 -9.47
CA ALA A 690 3.32 -3.97 -9.73
C ALA A 690 1.86 -4.11 -9.24
N TYR A 691 1.50 -3.38 -8.17
CA TYR A 691 0.11 -3.31 -7.72
C TYR A 691 -0.81 -2.72 -8.79
N GLU A 692 -0.46 -1.55 -9.34
CA GLU A 692 -1.26 -0.87 -10.37
C GLU A 692 -1.43 -1.73 -11.64
N ALA A 693 -0.35 -2.39 -12.07
CA ALA A 693 -0.38 -3.30 -13.22
C ALA A 693 -1.35 -4.47 -13.00
N CYS A 694 -1.30 -5.11 -11.82
CA CYS A 694 -2.18 -6.23 -11.49
C CYS A 694 -3.62 -5.76 -11.23
N ALA A 695 -3.82 -4.62 -10.60
CA ALA A 695 -5.14 -4.04 -10.37
C ALA A 695 -5.85 -3.69 -11.69
N ALA A 696 -5.13 -3.12 -12.65
CA ALA A 696 -5.64 -2.85 -13.99
C ALA A 696 -6.07 -4.13 -14.71
N ALA A 697 -5.27 -5.20 -14.64
CA ALA A 697 -5.58 -6.47 -15.25
C ALA A 697 -6.85 -7.12 -14.66
N THR A 698 -7.05 -7.03 -13.35
CA THR A 698 -8.24 -7.58 -12.66
C THR A 698 -9.49 -6.74 -12.87
N SER A 699 -9.37 -5.42 -12.91
CA SER A 699 -10.49 -4.49 -13.11
C SER A 699 -11.14 -4.63 -14.48
N ALA A 700 -10.31 -4.84 -15.51
CA ALA A 700 -10.79 -5.03 -16.87
C ALA A 700 -11.66 -6.28 -17.04
N SER A 701 -11.42 -7.30 -16.20
CA SER A 701 -12.10 -8.59 -16.35
C SER A 701 -13.42 -8.70 -15.58
N ARG A 702 -13.62 -8.03 -14.42
CA ARG A 702 -14.79 -8.32 -13.56
C ARG A 702 -15.39 -7.18 -12.74
N ASN A 703 -14.92 -5.96 -12.85
CA ASN A 703 -15.45 -4.81 -12.06
C ASN A 703 -15.38 -5.00 -10.53
N GLN A 704 -14.50 -5.87 -10.01
CA GLN A 704 -14.37 -6.20 -8.60
C GLN A 704 -13.02 -5.72 -8.08
N HIS A 705 -13.02 -4.57 -7.41
CA HIS A 705 -11.89 -4.13 -6.61
C HIS A 705 -12.04 -4.68 -5.19
N HIS A 706 -11.11 -5.49 -4.78
CA HIS A 706 -11.01 -5.92 -3.39
C HIS A 706 -10.31 -4.86 -2.55
N TRP A 707 -10.87 -4.55 -1.40
CA TRP A 707 -10.33 -3.58 -0.45
C TRP A 707 -10.25 -4.17 0.94
N LEU A 708 -9.16 -3.87 1.64
CA LEU A 708 -9.14 -3.88 3.09
C LEU A 708 -9.62 -2.50 3.55
N ASP A 709 -10.72 -2.43 4.25
CA ASP A 709 -11.45 -1.20 4.50
C ASP A 709 -11.74 -0.92 5.98
N GLU A 710 -11.24 -1.74 6.91
CA GLU A 710 -11.31 -1.51 8.35
C GLU A 710 -9.94 -1.08 8.88
N HIS A 711 -9.85 0.14 9.43
CA HIS A 711 -8.61 0.74 9.92
C HIS A 711 -8.64 0.86 11.44
N ASP A 712 -7.62 0.33 12.11
CA ASP A 712 -7.52 0.27 13.57
C ASP A 712 -6.22 0.84 14.15
N ARG A 713 -5.34 1.44 13.31
CA ARG A 713 -4.01 1.87 13.75
C ARG A 713 -3.94 3.33 14.15
N SER A 714 -4.46 4.24 13.31
CA SER A 714 -4.26 5.69 13.49
C SER A 714 -5.42 6.33 14.25
N HIS A 715 -5.16 7.48 14.88
CA HIS A 715 -6.21 8.24 15.56
C HIS A 715 -7.41 8.48 14.62
N PRO A 716 -8.66 8.31 15.09
CA PRO A 716 -9.85 8.35 14.24
C PRO A 716 -9.97 9.60 13.37
N THR A 717 -9.65 10.78 13.90
CA THR A 717 -9.67 12.01 13.12
C THR A 717 -8.67 11.98 11.95
N ILE A 718 -7.46 11.45 12.16
CA ILE A 718 -6.43 11.35 11.12
C ILE A 718 -6.84 10.30 10.09
N ALA A 719 -7.30 9.14 10.55
CA ALA A 719 -7.77 8.06 9.69
C ALA A 719 -8.97 8.49 8.83
N ALA A 720 -9.91 9.27 9.38
CA ALA A 720 -11.04 9.83 8.63
C ALA A 720 -10.59 10.80 7.54
N LEU A 721 -9.59 11.65 7.81
CA LEU A 721 -8.99 12.54 6.81
C LEU A 721 -8.27 11.75 5.72
N ALA A 722 -7.47 10.73 6.10
CA ALA A 722 -6.83 9.83 5.15
C ALA A 722 -7.86 9.10 4.28
N SER A 723 -8.95 8.59 4.88
CA SER A 723 -10.06 7.96 4.17
C SER A 723 -10.65 8.88 3.10
N ARG A 724 -10.94 10.13 3.47
CA ARG A 724 -11.54 11.13 2.57
C ARG A 724 -10.60 11.50 1.41
N HIS A 725 -9.36 11.85 1.72
CA HIS A 725 -8.43 12.43 0.74
C HIS A 725 -7.69 11.39 -0.10
N CYS A 726 -7.39 10.23 0.47
CA CYS A 726 -6.58 9.22 -0.19
C CYS A 726 -7.40 8.04 -0.73
N TYR A 727 -8.56 7.73 -0.12
CA TYR A 727 -9.28 6.49 -0.37
C TYR A 727 -10.77 6.66 -0.70
N GLY A 728 -11.19 7.88 -1.04
CA GLY A 728 -12.57 8.20 -1.46
C GLY A 728 -13.64 7.89 -0.41
N GLY A 729 -13.30 8.00 0.88
CA GLY A 729 -14.23 7.77 2.00
C GLY A 729 -14.54 6.30 2.29
N ARG A 730 -13.78 5.34 1.73
CA ARG A 730 -14.08 3.90 1.81
C ARG A 730 -13.66 3.24 3.12
N ILE A 731 -12.77 3.85 3.89
CA ILE A 731 -12.21 3.24 5.08
C ILE A 731 -13.12 3.47 6.28
N ALA A 732 -13.53 2.39 6.93
CA ALA A 732 -14.21 2.42 8.21
C ALA A 732 -13.17 2.46 9.34
N VAL A 733 -13.29 3.44 10.24
CA VAL A 733 -12.34 3.64 11.33
C VAL A 733 -12.83 2.94 12.59
N THR A 734 -12.06 1.98 13.06
CA THR A 734 -12.37 1.15 14.24
C THR A 734 -11.37 1.34 15.39
N THR A 735 -10.41 2.27 15.24
CA THR A 735 -9.33 2.51 16.20
C THR A 735 -9.88 2.85 17.59
N GLU A 736 -9.42 2.15 18.61
CA GLU A 736 -9.62 2.53 19.99
C GLU A 736 -8.52 3.50 20.43
N PRO A 737 -8.84 4.76 20.76
CA PRO A 737 -7.84 5.77 21.13
C PRO A 737 -6.98 5.40 22.34
N ALA A 738 -7.47 4.51 23.22
CA ALA A 738 -6.71 3.98 24.35
C ALA A 738 -5.50 3.12 23.93
N ASN A 739 -5.51 2.58 22.69
CA ASN A 739 -4.45 1.72 22.15
C ASN A 739 -3.37 2.52 21.43
N LEU A 740 -3.52 3.85 21.34
CA LEU A 740 -2.53 4.69 20.67
C LEU A 740 -1.23 4.80 21.48
N PRO A 741 -0.04 4.76 20.84
CA PRO A 741 1.25 4.76 21.53
C PRO A 741 1.54 6.09 22.24
N THR A 742 0.97 7.20 21.78
CA THR A 742 1.15 8.50 22.42
C THR A 742 -0.19 9.09 22.87
N PRO A 743 -0.28 9.69 24.08
CA PRO A 743 -1.53 10.25 24.57
C PRO A 743 -1.97 11.45 23.72
N VAL A 744 -3.25 11.44 23.37
CA VAL A 744 -3.91 12.51 22.62
C VAL A 744 -4.94 13.19 23.52
N ARG A 745 -4.91 14.53 23.57
CA ARG A 745 -5.95 15.28 24.28
C ARG A 745 -7.26 15.15 23.53
N THR A 746 -8.30 14.76 24.24
CA THR A 746 -9.66 14.99 23.79
C THR A 746 -9.93 16.50 23.84
N ALA A 747 -10.53 17.06 22.79
CA ALA A 747 -11.09 18.40 22.89
C ALA A 747 -12.02 18.41 24.14
N PRO A 748 -11.97 19.45 24.97
CA PRO A 748 -12.98 19.58 26.00
C PRO A 748 -14.32 19.51 25.28
N GLU A 749 -15.16 18.54 25.65
CA GLU A 749 -16.54 18.46 25.21
C GLU A 749 -17.09 19.89 25.29
N ASP A 750 -17.73 20.38 24.22
CA ASP A 750 -18.53 21.57 24.30
C ASP A 750 -19.64 21.29 25.30
N ARG A 751 -19.30 21.48 26.58
CA ARG A 751 -20.32 21.53 27.64
C ARG A 751 -21.24 22.65 27.24
N ALA A 752 -22.43 22.27 26.81
CA ALA A 752 -23.52 23.17 26.61
C ALA A 752 -23.47 24.22 27.72
N THR A 753 -23.13 25.45 27.37
CA THR A 753 -22.87 26.57 28.25
C THR A 753 -24.15 26.94 28.97
N ASN A 754 -24.32 26.38 30.15
CA ASN A 754 -25.05 27.06 31.18
C ASN A 754 -24.03 27.91 31.96
N GLY A 755 -23.99 29.16 31.65
CA GLY A 755 -23.50 30.36 32.25
C GLY A 755 -22.62 30.36 33.51
N HIS A 756 -21.58 29.49 33.62
CA HIS A 756 -20.59 29.61 34.67
C HIS A 756 -19.19 29.62 34.03
N HIS A 757 -18.45 30.68 34.29
CA HIS A 757 -17.05 30.83 33.88
C HIS A 757 -16.22 29.62 34.30
N PRO A 758 -15.44 29.00 33.38
CA PRO A 758 -14.51 27.93 33.79
C PRO A 758 -13.37 28.53 34.60
N ALA A 759 -13.05 27.88 35.70
CA ALA A 759 -11.86 28.16 36.48
C ALA A 759 -10.61 27.89 35.60
N PRO A 760 -9.51 28.69 35.78
CA PRO A 760 -8.30 28.47 34.99
C PRO A 760 -7.71 27.07 35.29
N PRO A 761 -7.19 26.36 34.25
CA PRO A 761 -6.67 25.02 34.44
C PRO A 761 -5.48 25.02 35.41
N SER A 762 -5.54 24.12 36.38
CA SER A 762 -4.45 23.88 37.31
C SER A 762 -3.19 23.41 36.55
N ARG A 763 -2.07 24.08 36.76
CA ARG A 763 -0.75 23.71 36.22
C ARG A 763 -0.36 22.33 36.78
N GLY A 764 -0.47 21.28 35.99
CA GLY A 764 0.14 20.00 36.35
C GLY A 764 -0.41 18.70 35.77
N ALA A 765 -1.53 18.69 35.02
CA ALA A 765 -2.18 17.45 34.64
C ALA A 765 -2.34 17.14 33.14
N ASP A 766 -1.73 17.93 32.25
CA ASP A 766 -2.11 17.80 30.82
C ASP A 766 -0.87 17.73 29.91
N ARG A 767 -0.30 16.54 29.76
CA ARG A 767 0.82 16.26 28.84
C ARG A 767 0.41 15.84 27.43
N GLY A 768 -0.89 15.70 27.10
CA GLY A 768 -1.37 15.32 25.78
C GLY A 768 -1.60 16.51 24.84
N GLY A 769 -1.32 16.37 23.53
CA GLY A 769 -1.66 17.32 22.47
C GLY A 769 -2.93 16.90 21.70
N ARG A 770 -3.48 17.79 20.84
CA ARG A 770 -4.59 17.43 19.93
C ARG A 770 -4.12 16.45 18.87
N ALA A 771 -5.01 15.60 18.34
CA ALA A 771 -4.69 14.66 17.26
C ALA A 771 -4.24 15.38 15.98
N VAL A 772 -4.91 16.48 15.66
CA VAL A 772 -4.52 17.38 14.56
C VAL A 772 -4.32 18.78 15.11
N GLU A 773 -3.17 19.34 14.88
CA GLU A 773 -2.78 20.66 15.36
C GLU A 773 -2.17 21.48 14.25
N TRP A 774 -2.62 22.73 14.10
CA TRP A 774 -2.01 23.71 13.21
C TRP A 774 -1.32 24.81 14.01
N ARG A 775 -0.02 24.92 13.87
CA ARG A 775 0.78 26.03 14.40
C ARG A 775 1.01 27.04 13.31
N HIS A 776 0.18 28.07 13.33
CA HIS A 776 0.24 29.14 12.33
C HIS A 776 1.56 29.91 12.43
N PHE A 777 2.20 30.05 11.28
CA PHE A 777 3.40 30.81 11.10
C PHE A 777 3.50 31.27 9.64
N SER A 778 3.62 32.56 9.40
CA SER A 778 3.87 33.12 8.07
C SER A 778 5.35 33.48 7.97
N GLY A 779 6.05 32.80 7.09
CA GLY A 779 7.46 33.05 6.78
C GLY A 779 7.66 33.09 5.27
N ASP A 780 8.77 33.66 4.84
CA ASP A 780 9.08 33.85 3.43
C ASP A 780 9.62 32.54 2.82
N CYS A 781 9.08 32.16 1.67
CA CYS A 781 9.59 31.03 0.90
C CYS A 781 10.64 31.51 -0.11
N GLU A 782 11.91 31.20 0.14
CA GLU A 782 13.01 31.46 -0.78
C GLU A 782 12.99 30.44 -1.93
N PRO A 783 12.81 30.86 -3.20
CA PRO A 783 12.88 29.93 -4.30
C PRO A 783 14.32 29.45 -4.53
N VAL A 784 14.44 28.14 -4.80
CA VAL A 784 15.71 27.49 -5.16
C VAL A 784 15.61 27.02 -6.62
N PRO A 785 16.69 27.10 -7.42
CA PRO A 785 16.68 26.60 -8.79
C PRO A 785 16.15 25.15 -8.89
N GLY A 786 15.30 24.87 -9.87
CA GLY A 786 14.64 23.56 -10.03
C GLY A 786 13.22 23.51 -9.49
N ALA A 787 12.48 24.62 -9.49
CA ALA A 787 11.12 24.71 -8.96
C ALA A 787 11.00 24.17 -7.54
N SER A 788 11.99 24.46 -6.70
CA SER A 788 12.10 24.02 -5.31
C SER A 788 12.16 25.26 -4.39
N GLY A 789 11.88 25.06 -3.12
CA GLY A 789 11.83 26.17 -2.16
C GLY A 789 12.38 25.81 -0.79
N ILE A 790 12.75 26.85 -0.04
CA ILE A 790 13.21 26.75 1.33
C ILE A 790 12.56 27.86 2.17
N ASN A 791 12.04 27.48 3.33
CA ASN A 791 11.54 28.42 4.32
C ASN A 791 12.34 28.25 5.61
N ARG A 792 13.33 29.13 5.81
CA ARG A 792 14.28 28.99 6.92
C ARG A 792 13.62 29.22 8.27
N GLU A 793 12.74 30.19 8.35
CA GLU A 793 12.04 30.49 9.59
C GLU A 793 11.07 29.40 9.98
N GLU A 794 10.33 28.83 9.00
CA GLU A 794 9.48 27.67 9.22
C GLU A 794 10.30 26.49 9.76
N ALA A 795 11.48 26.22 9.17
CA ALA A 795 12.37 25.17 9.62
C ALA A 795 12.82 25.37 11.08
N TYR A 796 13.15 26.61 11.48
CA TYR A 796 13.47 26.91 12.88
C TYR A 796 12.26 26.73 13.81
N ARG A 797 11.05 27.08 13.37
CA ARG A 797 9.83 26.84 14.14
C ARG A 797 9.53 25.35 14.30
N VAL A 798 9.73 24.56 13.25
CA VAL A 798 9.67 23.09 13.34
C VAL A 798 10.66 22.57 14.38
N ALA A 799 11.90 23.05 14.37
CA ALA A 799 12.90 22.66 15.37
C ALA A 799 12.49 22.98 16.81
N VAL A 800 11.80 24.11 17.05
CA VAL A 800 11.22 24.44 18.37
C VAL A 800 10.12 23.45 18.76
N VAL A 801 9.23 23.10 17.80
CA VAL A 801 8.18 22.09 18.04
C VAL A 801 8.80 20.73 18.38
N LEU A 802 9.87 20.35 17.70
CA LEU A 802 10.58 19.10 18.00
C LEU A 802 11.17 19.08 19.41
N GLN A 803 11.72 20.19 19.91
CA GLN A 803 12.21 20.31 21.28
C GLN A 803 11.07 20.15 22.31
N GLU A 804 9.91 20.76 22.05
CA GLU A 804 8.73 20.57 22.90
C GLU A 804 8.26 19.11 22.94
N LEU A 805 8.26 18.45 21.78
CA LEU A 805 7.86 17.04 21.66
C LEU A 805 8.88 16.11 22.33
N ASP A 806 10.18 16.38 22.20
CA ASP A 806 11.24 15.57 22.80
C ASP A 806 11.12 15.51 24.33
N GLY A 807 10.74 16.62 24.96
CA GLY A 807 10.50 16.67 26.40
C GLY A 807 9.14 16.13 26.87
N ALA A 808 8.16 15.94 25.97
CA ALA A 808 6.77 15.63 26.33
C ALA A 808 6.33 14.20 26.01
N LEU A 809 6.99 13.53 25.08
CA LEU A 809 6.59 12.20 24.59
C LEU A 809 7.34 11.05 25.31
N PRO A 810 6.83 9.82 25.28
CA PRO A 810 7.56 8.63 25.71
C PRO A 810 8.90 8.47 24.95
N GLU A 811 9.91 7.86 25.56
CA GLU A 811 11.26 7.73 24.99
C GLU A 811 11.28 6.90 23.69
N ASP A 812 10.42 5.93 23.57
CA ASP A 812 10.26 5.03 22.42
C ASP A 812 9.42 5.63 21.28
N ALA A 813 8.80 6.81 21.48
CA ALA A 813 7.99 7.46 20.46
C ALA A 813 8.84 7.94 19.27
N VAL A 814 8.41 7.59 18.06
CA VAL A 814 9.05 7.99 16.80
C VAL A 814 8.42 9.27 16.28
N ILE A 815 9.25 10.27 16.00
CA ILE A 815 8.80 11.52 15.38
C ILE A 815 9.23 11.55 13.92
N GLY A 816 8.27 11.84 13.02
CA GLY A 816 8.51 12.13 11.61
C GLY A 816 8.43 13.62 11.31
N VAL A 817 9.27 14.10 10.41
CA VAL A 817 9.19 15.47 9.86
C VAL A 817 9.17 15.34 8.34
N ILE A 818 8.10 15.79 7.72
CA ILE A 818 7.93 15.71 6.26
C ILE A 818 7.79 17.09 5.63
N ALA A 819 8.49 17.29 4.50
CA ALA A 819 8.38 18.47 3.67
C ALA A 819 8.34 18.11 2.18
N PRO A 820 7.70 18.94 1.32
CA PRO A 820 7.54 18.63 -0.10
C PRO A 820 8.83 18.85 -0.91
N PHE A 821 9.77 19.65 -0.40
CA PHE A 821 10.97 20.05 -1.12
C PHE A 821 12.25 19.57 -0.46
N GLN A 822 13.14 19.02 -1.28
CA GLN A 822 14.44 18.52 -0.84
C GLN A 822 15.28 19.55 -0.06
N PRO A 823 15.42 20.82 -0.49
CA PRO A 823 16.19 21.82 0.25
C PRO A 823 15.63 22.09 1.66
N GLN A 824 14.29 22.00 1.83
CA GLN A 824 13.63 22.21 3.11
C GLN A 824 13.94 21.07 4.09
N TRP A 825 13.69 19.82 3.68
CA TRP A 825 13.95 18.72 4.60
C TRP A 825 15.45 18.46 4.82
N ALA A 826 16.33 18.82 3.88
CA ALA A 826 17.78 18.82 4.09
C ALA A 826 18.20 19.86 5.15
N LEU A 827 17.60 21.06 5.14
CA LEU A 827 17.79 22.05 6.21
C LEU A 827 17.29 21.51 7.56
N LEU A 828 16.09 20.95 7.60
CA LEU A 828 15.50 20.37 8.80
C LEU A 828 16.37 19.23 9.35
N ARG A 829 16.89 18.34 8.50
CA ARG A 829 17.79 17.26 8.87
C ARG A 829 19.09 17.80 9.50
N ARG A 830 19.66 18.86 8.95
CA ARG A 830 20.84 19.54 9.54
C ARG A 830 20.54 20.17 10.90
N LEU A 831 19.38 20.78 11.07
CA LEU A 831 18.96 21.35 12.37
C LEU A 831 18.79 20.25 13.42
N VAL A 832 18.13 19.15 13.07
CA VAL A 832 17.95 17.99 13.96
C VAL A 832 19.31 17.41 14.38
N ARG A 833 20.24 17.19 13.44
CA ARG A 833 21.61 16.71 13.77
C ARG A 833 22.37 17.65 14.69
N ARG A 834 22.22 18.96 14.52
CA ARG A 834 22.92 19.95 15.36
C ARG A 834 22.38 20.04 16.79
N GLN A 835 21.09 19.83 16.97
CA GLN A 835 20.46 19.99 18.29
C GLN A 835 20.65 18.75 19.18
N GLY A 836 20.84 17.55 18.59
CA GLY A 836 21.10 16.31 19.33
C GLY A 836 19.92 15.90 20.22
N PHE A 837 18.86 15.39 19.62
CA PHE A 837 17.67 14.90 20.34
C PHE A 837 17.93 13.53 21.00
N GLY A 838 17.23 13.27 22.11
CA GLY A 838 17.36 12.01 22.85
C GLY A 838 16.65 10.80 22.20
N ARG A 839 15.88 11.06 21.12
CA ARG A 839 15.08 10.05 20.43
C ARG A 839 15.31 10.04 18.93
N GLN A 840 14.77 9.03 18.25
CA GLN A 840 14.80 8.94 16.81
C GLN A 840 13.86 9.97 16.17
N ILE A 841 14.40 10.90 15.38
CA ILE A 841 13.64 11.82 14.55
C ILE A 841 13.98 11.53 13.09
N ARG A 842 12.95 11.16 12.33
CA ARG A 842 13.06 10.87 10.90
C ARG A 842 12.67 12.12 10.11
N VAL A 843 13.54 12.60 9.22
CA VAL A 843 13.32 13.81 8.45
C VAL A 843 13.52 13.54 6.97
N GLY A 844 12.51 13.83 6.15
CA GLY A 844 12.64 13.62 4.71
C GLY A 844 11.41 14.00 3.89
N GLY A 845 11.41 13.55 2.63
CA GLY A 845 10.26 13.56 1.75
C GLY A 845 9.48 12.25 1.83
N VAL A 846 8.71 11.95 0.79
CA VAL A 846 7.87 10.74 0.69
C VAL A 846 8.68 9.46 0.86
N GLU A 847 9.86 9.38 0.26
CA GLU A 847 10.72 8.20 0.27
C GLU A 847 11.19 7.77 1.67
N GLU A 848 11.36 8.74 2.58
CA GLU A 848 11.75 8.47 3.97
C GLU A 848 10.69 7.68 4.75
N PHE A 849 9.43 7.83 4.36
CA PHE A 849 8.27 7.22 5.03
C PHE A 849 7.63 6.10 4.21
N ARG A 850 8.39 5.47 3.32
CA ARG A 850 7.93 4.29 2.58
C ARG A 850 7.78 3.08 3.48
N GLY A 851 6.87 2.20 3.09
CA GLY A 851 6.55 0.97 3.77
C GLY A 851 5.50 1.13 4.88
N GLU A 852 4.73 0.08 5.10
CA GLU A 852 3.65 0.11 6.09
C GLU A 852 4.20 0.18 7.51
N GLU A 853 5.23 -0.60 7.81
CA GLU A 853 5.80 -0.69 9.14
C GLU A 853 6.92 0.31 9.38
N ASN A 854 7.85 0.40 8.43
CA ASN A 854 8.98 1.32 8.53
C ASN A 854 8.58 2.78 8.32
N GLY A 855 7.47 3.02 7.61
CA GLY A 855 6.97 4.36 7.31
C GLY A 855 6.17 5.01 8.44
N ALA A 856 5.58 4.21 9.33
CA ALA A 856 4.73 4.72 10.41
C ALA A 856 5.53 5.52 11.45
N VAL A 857 4.91 6.59 11.96
CA VAL A 857 5.44 7.45 13.03
C VAL A 857 4.34 7.82 14.00
N ASP A 858 4.69 7.93 15.29
CA ASP A 858 3.71 8.27 16.32
C ASP A 858 3.23 9.71 16.18
N VAL A 859 4.15 10.63 15.90
CA VAL A 859 3.86 12.03 15.66
C VAL A 859 4.51 12.48 14.35
N MET A 860 3.70 13.01 13.44
CA MET A 860 4.18 13.62 12.20
C MET A 860 4.13 15.14 12.30
N VAL A 861 5.25 15.80 12.02
CA VAL A 861 5.35 17.25 11.87
C VAL A 861 5.46 17.57 10.37
N VAL A 862 4.55 18.37 9.87
CA VAL A 862 4.50 18.79 8.46
C VAL A 862 5.05 20.19 8.32
N SER A 863 6.04 20.35 7.43
CA SER A 863 6.62 21.64 7.04
C SER A 863 6.21 21.93 5.58
N PRO A 864 5.14 22.69 5.35
CA PRO A 864 4.60 22.90 4.00
C PRO A 864 5.49 23.77 3.11
N THR A 865 6.42 24.51 3.69
CA THR A 865 7.43 25.35 3.05
C THR A 865 6.89 26.61 2.35
N VAL A 866 5.75 26.49 1.65
CA VAL A 866 5.16 27.53 0.81
C VAL A 866 4.26 28.45 1.64
N ALA A 867 4.37 29.74 1.40
CA ALA A 867 3.58 30.81 2.00
C ALA A 867 3.02 31.75 0.91
N THR A 868 2.32 32.79 1.33
CA THR A 868 1.58 33.73 0.45
C THR A 868 2.44 34.35 -0.67
N ASP A 869 3.72 34.57 -0.45
CA ASP A 869 4.63 35.24 -1.41
C ASP A 869 5.37 34.28 -2.34
N ALA A 870 5.05 32.98 -2.28
CA ALA A 870 5.75 31.99 -3.09
C ALA A 870 5.37 32.08 -4.57
N PRO A 871 6.35 31.83 -5.50
CA PRO A 871 6.06 31.76 -6.92
C PRO A 871 5.00 30.70 -7.26
N ALA A 872 4.13 30.98 -8.24
CA ALA A 872 2.99 30.12 -8.59
C ALA A 872 3.39 28.66 -8.91
N ARG A 873 4.57 28.43 -9.51
CA ARG A 873 5.09 27.08 -9.79
C ARG A 873 5.39 26.29 -8.52
N LEU A 874 5.94 26.93 -7.50
CA LEU A 874 6.20 26.32 -6.19
C LEU A 874 4.88 25.98 -5.49
N VAL A 875 3.91 26.88 -5.58
CA VAL A 875 2.57 26.68 -5.03
C VAL A 875 1.93 25.45 -5.66
N ASP A 876 1.88 25.35 -7.00
CA ASP A 876 1.26 24.23 -7.71
C ASP A 876 1.93 22.91 -7.32
N ARG A 877 3.24 22.87 -7.27
CA ARG A 877 4.01 21.68 -6.89
C ARG A 877 3.76 21.28 -5.42
N ALA A 878 3.75 22.25 -4.50
CA ALA A 878 3.48 21.98 -3.10
C ALA A 878 2.04 21.50 -2.87
N VAL A 879 1.06 22.16 -3.49
CA VAL A 879 -0.37 21.79 -3.35
C VAL A 879 -0.62 20.34 -3.80
N ARG A 880 0.01 19.92 -4.89
CA ARG A 880 -0.13 18.55 -5.46
C ARG A 880 0.86 17.54 -4.87
N SER A 881 1.61 17.89 -3.83
CA SER A 881 2.64 17.02 -3.28
C SER A 881 2.05 15.74 -2.66
N GLN A 882 2.64 14.60 -2.98
CA GLN A 882 2.34 13.31 -2.35
C GLN A 882 2.73 13.28 -0.85
N ALA A 883 3.50 14.27 -0.39
CA ALA A 883 3.87 14.39 1.01
C ALA A 883 2.63 14.47 1.93
N TRP A 884 1.53 15.04 1.46
CA TRP A 884 0.30 15.16 2.26
C TRP A 884 -0.42 13.84 2.45
N ALA A 885 -0.54 13.05 1.39
CA ALA A 885 -1.06 11.69 1.48
C ALA A 885 -0.18 10.83 2.39
N THR A 886 1.14 10.95 2.26
CA THR A 886 2.11 10.25 3.11
C THR A 886 1.95 10.69 4.57
N ALA A 887 1.85 11.98 4.86
CA ALA A 887 1.64 12.49 6.22
C ALA A 887 0.37 11.92 6.84
N LEU A 888 -0.75 11.94 6.12
CA LEU A 888 -2.03 11.42 6.61
C LEU A 888 -2.03 9.92 6.83
N THR A 889 -1.38 9.15 5.95
CA THR A 889 -1.41 7.68 5.99
C THR A 889 -0.34 7.07 6.91
N ARG A 890 0.72 7.82 7.26
CA ARG A 890 1.83 7.33 8.11
C ARG A 890 1.73 7.79 9.56
N THR A 891 0.90 8.79 9.85
CA THR A 891 0.71 9.29 11.21
C THR A 891 -0.17 8.34 12.03
N VAL A 892 0.31 7.97 13.21
CA VAL A 892 -0.44 7.11 14.13
C VAL A 892 -1.27 7.93 15.12
N SER A 893 -0.63 8.78 15.94
CA SER A 893 -1.32 9.45 17.06
C SER A 893 -1.58 10.93 16.81
N ARG A 894 -0.59 11.68 16.31
CA ARG A 894 -0.68 13.15 16.18
C ARG A 894 -0.08 13.66 14.89
N LEU A 895 -0.79 14.60 14.26
CA LEU A 895 -0.37 15.32 13.07
C LEU A 895 -0.27 16.82 13.39
N ILE A 896 0.92 17.40 13.26
CA ILE A 896 1.17 18.81 13.56
C ILE A 896 1.64 19.52 12.29
N VAL A 897 0.92 20.53 11.84
CA VAL A 897 1.33 21.36 10.69
C VAL A 897 1.90 22.66 11.20
N VAL A 898 3.10 23.02 10.74
CA VAL A 898 3.77 24.27 11.07
C VAL A 898 3.92 25.09 9.80
N GLY A 899 3.08 26.10 9.59
CA GLY A 899 3.09 26.88 8.36
C GLY A 899 1.97 27.91 8.26
N ASP A 900 1.89 28.61 7.14
CA ASP A 900 0.92 29.68 6.89
C ASP A 900 -0.49 29.14 6.68
N ARG A 901 -1.24 29.08 7.78
CA ARG A 901 -2.63 28.63 7.78
C ARG A 901 -3.53 29.47 6.87
N SER A 902 -3.30 30.78 6.80
CA SER A 902 -4.12 31.68 5.99
C SER A 902 -3.97 31.38 4.51
N PHE A 903 -2.76 31.07 4.08
CA PHE A 903 -2.47 30.61 2.71
C PHE A 903 -3.11 29.26 2.41
N TRP A 904 -2.83 28.24 3.24
CA TRP A 904 -3.24 26.86 2.98
C TRP A 904 -4.75 26.63 3.07
N SER A 905 -5.49 27.44 3.87
CA SER A 905 -6.95 27.39 3.93
C SER A 905 -7.62 27.78 2.60
N GLY A 906 -6.95 28.52 1.73
CA GLY A 906 -7.41 28.91 0.40
C GLY A 906 -7.01 27.97 -0.74
N THR A 907 -6.25 26.92 -0.47
CA THR A 907 -5.73 25.99 -1.49
C THR A 907 -6.64 24.78 -1.71
N ASP A 908 -6.50 24.11 -2.85
CA ASP A 908 -7.13 22.82 -3.13
C ASP A 908 -6.19 21.66 -2.75
N SER A 909 -5.78 21.64 -1.49
CA SER A 909 -4.85 20.67 -0.91
C SER A 909 -5.51 19.96 0.28
N PRO A 910 -5.14 18.70 0.58
CA PRO A 910 -5.55 18.03 1.81
C PRO A 910 -5.27 18.83 3.09
N LEU A 911 -4.24 19.69 3.07
CA LEU A 911 -3.89 20.57 4.18
C LEU A 911 -4.99 21.60 4.52
N ARG A 912 -5.84 21.96 3.55
CA ARG A 912 -7.00 22.83 3.79
C ARG A 912 -7.91 22.30 4.89
N ASP A 913 -8.23 21.02 4.84
CA ASP A 913 -9.14 20.37 5.79
C ASP A 913 -8.52 20.16 7.18
N LEU A 914 -7.21 20.36 7.30
CA LEU A 914 -6.51 20.40 8.58
C LEU A 914 -6.60 21.78 9.25
N CYS A 915 -7.07 22.80 8.52
CA CYS A 915 -7.32 24.14 9.07
C CYS A 915 -8.64 24.12 9.86
N PRO A 916 -8.66 24.42 11.18
CA PRO A 916 -9.82 24.19 12.07
C PRO A 916 -11.06 25.06 11.81
N PHE A 917 -11.31 25.57 10.60
CA PHE A 917 -12.46 26.40 10.23
C PHE A 917 -13.11 26.00 8.89
N ALA A 918 -12.80 24.85 8.32
CA ALA A 918 -13.57 24.34 7.21
C ALA A 918 -14.78 23.55 7.76
N ASP A 919 -15.89 24.25 8.00
CA ASP A 919 -17.21 23.64 8.11
C ASP A 919 -17.53 22.99 6.76
N THR A 920 -17.17 21.73 6.59
CA THR A 920 -17.70 20.92 5.50
C THR A 920 -19.17 20.65 5.84
N VAL A 921 -20.06 21.40 5.23
CA VAL A 921 -21.49 21.15 5.29
C VAL A 921 -21.77 19.90 4.45
N GLU A 922 -21.69 18.72 5.08
CA GLU A 922 -22.30 17.52 4.49
C GLU A 922 -23.81 17.67 4.54
N GLU A 923 -24.50 17.37 3.43
CA GLU A 923 -25.95 17.43 3.36
C GLU A 923 -26.58 16.47 4.39
N GLU A 924 -27.40 17.02 5.27
CA GLU A 924 -28.17 16.26 6.25
C GLU A 924 -29.20 15.38 5.54
N SER A 925 -29.20 14.06 5.79
CA SER A 925 -30.17 13.14 5.21
C SER A 925 -31.62 13.49 5.63
N THR A 926 -32.59 13.21 4.78
CA THR A 926 -34.02 13.45 5.07
C THR A 926 -34.47 12.73 6.34
N ALA A 927 -33.99 11.51 6.58
CA ALA A 927 -34.29 10.74 7.79
C ALA A 927 -33.76 11.45 9.05
N LEU A 928 -32.52 11.95 9.01
CA LEU A 928 -31.93 12.69 10.13
C LEU A 928 -32.67 13.97 10.43
N ARG A 929 -33.02 14.71 9.38
CA ARG A 929 -33.82 15.96 9.46
C ARG A 929 -35.18 15.73 10.08
N ASN A 930 -35.90 14.68 9.69
CA ASN A 930 -37.19 14.32 10.21
C ASN A 930 -37.12 13.95 11.70
N LEU A 931 -36.14 13.11 12.05
CA LEU A 931 -35.94 12.71 13.46
C LEU A 931 -35.61 13.92 14.32
N ARG A 932 -34.67 14.77 13.90
CA ARG A 932 -34.28 15.99 14.62
C ARG A 932 -35.45 16.93 14.81
N SER A 933 -36.24 17.17 13.75
CA SER A 933 -37.42 18.01 13.81
C SER A 933 -38.48 17.47 14.79
N ALA A 934 -38.68 16.16 14.80
CA ALA A 934 -39.60 15.51 15.71
C ALA A 934 -39.13 15.55 17.19
N LEU A 935 -37.84 15.43 17.44
CA LEU A 935 -37.23 15.59 18.77
C LEU A 935 -37.37 17.03 19.29
N GLN A 936 -37.08 18.00 18.42
CA GLN A 936 -37.25 19.44 18.74
C GLN A 936 -38.71 19.81 19.01
N ALA A 937 -39.67 19.25 18.27
CA ALA A 937 -41.11 19.44 18.51
C ALA A 937 -41.56 18.91 19.88
N ARG A 938 -40.80 17.94 20.46
CA ARG A 938 -41.02 17.45 21.83
C ARG A 938 -40.24 18.22 22.90
N GLY A 939 -39.46 19.24 22.50
CA GLY A 939 -38.68 20.07 23.39
C GLY A 939 -37.39 19.38 23.88
N ALA A 940 -36.96 18.28 23.27
CA ALA A 940 -35.72 17.59 23.63
C ALA A 940 -34.49 18.37 23.12
N PRO A 941 -33.48 18.68 23.96
CA PRO A 941 -32.23 19.26 23.50
C PRO A 941 -31.47 18.26 22.63
N VAL A 942 -31.05 18.72 21.45
CA VAL A 942 -30.35 17.88 20.48
C VAL A 942 -29.05 18.55 20.04
N THR A 943 -27.92 17.84 20.19
CA THR A 943 -26.64 18.23 19.63
C THR A 943 -26.36 17.39 18.38
N GLN A 944 -25.98 18.05 17.27
CA GLN A 944 -25.65 17.38 16.03
C GLN A 944 -24.17 17.01 16.01
N ARG A 945 -23.86 15.85 15.44
CA ARG A 945 -22.50 15.34 15.20
C ARG A 945 -21.58 15.47 16.42
N PRO A 946 -22.00 15.00 17.63
CA PRO A 946 -21.11 14.99 18.76
C PRO A 946 -19.93 14.06 18.48
N SER A 947 -18.74 14.48 18.88
CA SER A 947 -17.51 13.70 18.67
C SER A 947 -16.90 13.27 19.98
N PHE A 948 -16.57 11.98 20.09
CA PHE A 948 -15.91 11.37 21.24
C PHE A 948 -14.61 10.72 20.78
N HIS A 949 -13.48 11.28 21.17
CA HIS A 949 -12.15 10.80 20.77
C HIS A 949 -11.96 10.65 19.23
N GLY A 950 -12.63 11.50 18.44
CA GLY A 950 -12.59 11.46 16.99
C GLY A 950 -13.65 10.57 16.34
N HIS A 951 -14.41 9.78 17.10
CA HIS A 951 -15.60 9.07 16.63
C HIS A 951 -16.84 9.95 16.76
N GLN A 952 -17.68 9.96 15.73
CA GLN A 952 -18.87 10.82 15.67
C GLN A 952 -20.16 10.00 15.78
N ALA A 953 -21.14 10.52 16.50
CA ALA A 953 -22.53 10.08 16.40
C ALA A 953 -23.33 11.07 15.54
N ASP A 954 -24.48 10.67 15.00
CA ASP A 954 -25.34 11.56 14.23
C ASP A 954 -26.00 12.62 15.12
N LEU A 955 -26.54 12.19 16.27
CA LEU A 955 -27.15 13.09 17.26
C LEU A 955 -26.75 12.67 18.68
N CYS A 956 -26.75 13.65 19.59
CA CYS A 956 -26.84 13.43 21.02
C CYS A 956 -28.12 14.08 21.52
N VAL A 957 -28.96 13.30 22.18
CA VAL A 957 -30.29 13.71 22.67
C VAL A 957 -30.30 13.68 24.20
N ASP A 958 -30.62 14.80 24.83
CA ASP A 958 -30.85 14.78 26.29
C ASP A 958 -32.29 14.33 26.57
N THR A 959 -32.43 13.16 27.18
CA THR A 959 -33.73 12.54 27.48
C THR A 959 -34.30 12.96 28.83
N GLY A 960 -33.63 13.83 29.61
CA GLY A 960 -33.96 14.12 30.98
C GLY A 960 -33.58 13.02 31.99
N ARG A 961 -33.18 11.83 31.50
CA ARG A 961 -32.56 10.74 32.26
C ARG A 961 -31.06 10.66 32.01
N GLY A 962 -30.56 11.41 31.03
CA GLY A 962 -29.20 11.48 30.61
C GLY A 962 -29.08 11.53 29.07
N PRO A 963 -27.87 11.84 28.55
CA PRO A 963 -27.63 11.88 27.13
C PRO A 963 -27.72 10.48 26.50
N VAL A 964 -28.32 10.39 25.32
CA VAL A 964 -28.37 9.20 24.47
C VAL A 964 -27.79 9.56 23.10
N LEU A 965 -26.83 8.76 22.63
CA LEU A 965 -26.27 8.90 21.29
C LEU A 965 -27.15 8.17 20.28
N VAL A 966 -27.39 8.79 19.16
CA VAL A 966 -28.22 8.21 18.09
C VAL A 966 -27.37 8.05 16.84
N LEU A 967 -27.38 6.86 16.28
CA LEU A 967 -26.82 6.51 14.99
C LEU A 967 -27.93 6.09 14.04
N LEU A 968 -27.94 6.64 12.82
CA LEU A 968 -28.91 6.28 11.81
C LEU A 968 -28.40 5.10 10.96
N ASP A 969 -29.21 4.06 10.89
CA ASP A 969 -28.94 2.90 10.06
C ASP A 969 -29.40 3.14 8.62
N HIS A 970 -28.43 3.45 7.76
CA HIS A 970 -28.54 3.51 6.31
C HIS A 970 -27.87 2.32 5.62
N ALA A 971 -27.51 1.27 6.36
CA ALA A 971 -26.75 0.16 5.86
C ALA A 971 -27.42 -0.52 4.66
N ARG A 972 -26.64 -0.74 3.63
CA ARG A 972 -27.04 -1.42 2.38
C ARG A 972 -26.67 -2.89 2.38
N SER A 973 -25.74 -3.26 3.26
CA SER A 973 -25.22 -4.62 3.41
C SER A 973 -25.12 -5.01 4.89
N GLY A 974 -25.05 -6.30 5.14
CA GLY A 974 -24.86 -6.83 6.49
C GLY A 974 -23.52 -6.40 7.10
N LEU A 975 -22.50 -6.17 6.26
CA LEU A 975 -21.21 -5.62 6.70
C LEU A 975 -21.35 -4.20 7.25
N GLU A 976 -22.01 -3.30 6.49
CA GLU A 976 -22.25 -1.92 6.93
C GLU A 976 -23.07 -1.88 8.23
N LEU A 977 -24.11 -2.73 8.33
CA LEU A 977 -24.93 -2.81 9.54
C LEU A 977 -24.10 -3.24 10.78
N ARG A 978 -23.24 -4.26 10.62
CA ARG A 978 -22.38 -4.72 11.73
C ARG A 978 -21.36 -3.66 12.14
N ARG A 979 -20.79 -2.93 11.19
CA ARG A 979 -19.88 -1.81 11.46
C ARG A 979 -20.58 -0.70 12.21
N LEU A 980 -21.80 -0.35 11.81
CA LEU A 980 -22.60 0.66 12.52
C LEU A 980 -22.87 0.25 13.97
N LEU A 981 -23.21 -1.01 14.20
CA LEU A 981 -23.44 -1.54 15.55
C LEU A 981 -22.17 -1.57 16.40
N ALA A 982 -21.05 -2.04 15.83
CA ALA A 982 -19.74 -2.01 16.49
C ALA A 982 -19.31 -0.58 16.82
N HIS A 983 -19.58 0.37 15.93
CA HIS A 983 -19.35 1.80 16.16
C HIS A 983 -20.20 2.34 17.30
N GLY A 984 -21.48 1.92 17.40
CA GLY A 984 -22.35 2.27 18.52
C GLY A 984 -21.86 1.74 19.87
N GLU A 985 -21.38 0.50 19.89
CA GLU A 985 -20.76 -0.09 21.09
C GLU A 985 -19.47 0.65 21.50
N LEU A 986 -18.64 1.00 20.51
CA LEU A 986 -17.42 1.79 20.73
C LEU A 986 -17.76 3.16 21.30
N LEU A 987 -18.72 3.88 20.73
CA LEU A 987 -19.19 5.17 21.22
C LEU A 987 -19.75 5.07 22.66
N THR A 988 -20.48 4.00 22.95
CA THR A 988 -20.97 3.76 24.31
C THR A 988 -19.83 3.62 25.31
N ARG A 989 -18.79 2.87 24.95
CA ARG A 989 -17.58 2.71 25.80
C ARG A 989 -16.81 4.03 25.97
N LEU A 990 -16.65 4.78 24.91
CA LEU A 990 -15.85 6.03 24.90
C LEU A 990 -16.56 7.19 25.60
N SER A 991 -17.87 7.32 25.44
CA SER A 991 -18.66 8.44 26.00
C SER A 991 -19.23 8.15 27.37
N GLY A 992 -19.39 6.87 27.74
CA GLY A 992 -20.20 6.47 28.90
C GLY A 992 -21.70 6.66 28.72
N HIS A 993 -22.17 7.02 27.52
CA HIS A 993 -23.58 7.22 27.19
C HIS A 993 -24.08 6.10 26.28
N PRO A 994 -25.33 5.63 26.45
CA PRO A 994 -25.86 4.59 25.58
C PRO A 994 -25.98 5.11 24.14
N ALA A 995 -25.56 4.30 23.18
CA ALA A 995 -25.75 4.57 21.76
C ALA A 995 -26.85 3.67 21.21
N VAL A 996 -27.80 4.27 20.49
CA VAL A 996 -28.94 3.59 19.88
C VAL A 996 -28.84 3.72 18.35
N CYS A 997 -28.88 2.56 17.67
CA CYS A 997 -28.93 2.51 16.22
C CYS A 997 -30.40 2.50 15.76
N VAL A 998 -30.79 3.51 15.03
CA VAL A 998 -32.18 3.70 14.57
C VAL A 998 -32.26 3.47 13.07
N PRO A 999 -33.09 2.53 12.57
CA PRO A 999 -33.27 2.34 11.13
C PRO A 999 -33.85 3.61 10.46
N ALA A 1000 -33.20 4.08 9.40
CA ALA A 1000 -33.57 5.30 8.69
C ALA A 1000 -35.01 5.28 8.18
N TRP A 1001 -35.52 4.12 7.75
CA TRP A 1001 -36.92 3.97 7.27
C TRP A 1001 -37.95 4.30 8.34
N ARG A 1002 -37.65 4.06 9.63
CA ARG A 1002 -38.57 4.44 10.74
C ARG A 1002 -38.63 5.95 10.92
N CYS A 1003 -37.52 6.63 10.77
CA CYS A 1003 -37.43 8.09 10.82
C CYS A 1003 -38.14 8.76 9.65
N LEU A 1004 -38.26 8.06 8.52
CA LEU A 1004 -39.00 8.51 7.34
C LEU A 1004 -40.52 8.23 7.46
N HIS A 1005 -40.91 7.09 8.03
CA HIS A 1005 -42.28 6.63 8.08
C HIS A 1005 -43.04 7.12 9.34
N ASP A 1006 -42.46 6.95 10.53
CA ASP A 1006 -43.07 7.30 11.81
C ASP A 1006 -42.05 7.89 12.81
N PRO A 1007 -41.55 9.12 12.54
CA PRO A 1007 -40.63 9.80 13.45
C PRO A 1007 -41.12 9.91 14.90
N PRO A 1008 -42.43 10.16 15.18
CA PRO A 1008 -42.94 10.27 16.54
C PRO A 1008 -42.79 9.01 17.38
N SER A 1009 -42.97 7.83 16.81
CA SER A 1009 -42.74 6.54 17.51
C SER A 1009 -41.25 6.38 17.88
N VAL A 1010 -40.35 6.71 16.96
CA VAL A 1010 -38.90 6.67 17.20
C VAL A 1010 -38.51 7.63 18.34
N VAL A 1011 -39.05 8.84 18.32
CA VAL A 1011 -38.80 9.83 19.40
C VAL A 1011 -39.28 9.32 20.73
N ASN A 1012 -40.47 8.69 20.81
CA ASN A 1012 -40.95 8.11 22.06
C ASN A 1012 -40.01 7.00 22.59
N GLU A 1013 -39.49 6.14 21.73
CA GLU A 1013 -38.52 5.11 22.13
C GLU A 1013 -37.19 5.72 22.63
N ILE A 1014 -36.67 6.75 21.96
CA ILE A 1014 -35.43 7.42 22.40
C ILE A 1014 -35.63 8.12 23.75
N LEU A 1015 -36.74 8.83 23.96
CA LEU A 1015 -36.97 9.61 25.17
C LEU A 1015 -37.40 8.78 26.39
N HIS A 1016 -38.07 7.67 26.17
CA HIS A 1016 -38.64 6.88 27.28
C HIS A 1016 -37.92 5.55 27.53
N GLY A 1017 -36.97 5.18 26.62
CA GLY A 1017 -36.33 3.86 26.62
C GLY A 1017 -37.36 2.82 26.15
N GLY A 1018 -37.11 2.07 25.09
CA GLY A 1018 -37.91 0.90 24.76
C GLY A 1018 -37.83 -0.09 25.95
N ASP A 1019 -38.97 -0.50 26.47
CA ASP A 1019 -39.12 -1.63 27.43
C ASP A 1019 -38.57 -2.92 26.80
#